data_49ece1da6590a91f608221b2c9ab6af6
#
_entry.id   49ece1da6590a91f608221b2c9ab6af6
#
_cell.length_a   1.000
_cell.length_b   1.000
_cell.length_c   1.000
_cell.angle_alpha   90.00
_cell.angle_beta   90.00
_cell.angle_gamma   90.00
#
_symmetry.space_group_name_H-M   'P 1'
#
loop_
_entity.id
_entity.type
_entity.pdbx_description
1 polymer ?
#
loop_
_entity_poly.entity_id
_entity_poly.type
_entity_poly.pdbx_seq_one_letter_code
_entity_poly.pdbx_strand_id
1 'polypeptide(L)'
;MPADTLRPVQRVLDAEPVLSAEALALLHWARRYYHHPAGEVFATALPVLLRQGEPALPPATPPQWRISSPGRDALATDARLRRAPAQRRLLDYLASCSAGVTAEALRAVARDSAALLRALREKGWVESVTPPETPRAPEAPALSPPPTLNDAQAAAVAAVLAELEQFQVFLLEGITGSGKTEVYLRLIEAVLERGRQTLVLVPEIGLTPQLLDRFRERLPGPLAVLHSGLSDRERLNAWLLARDGAAKVVVGTRSAVFVPLCAPGLIIVDEEHDPSFKQQEGFRYHARDLAVIRGRQLGIPVMLGSATPALESRHNAQRGRYRLLSLPERVGGGGEPPIDILDLRRQPLTEGLSRPLLERIRRHLDRDEQVLLFLNRRGFAPVLFCHECGWLSQCQHCDARMTLHLRRNRLICHHCGDQRAVDALCPLCGSLDLRPLGQGTERLENVLRREFPETAVTRIDRDSTRRRGSLQTLLAVIQSGGRRLLIGTQMLAKGHHFPDVTLVGIVDADQGLYGVDFRASERMAQLILQVAGRAGRADKPGTVLIQTHQPDHPLLRVLVSQGYPAFATAALAERHAALLPPFAHQALLRAEAATAEQATAFLRVGLALAEPIAADVELLGPAPAPMERRAGRYRAQLLVQAAQRQRLHRFLDLWVPLLWAERGDRGVRWSLDVDPMELY
;
A
#
# COMPACT_ATOMS: atom_id res chain seq x y z
N MET A 1 -0.62 -33.78 -13.14
CA MET A 1 -1.83 -34.60 -12.89
C MET A 1 -1.98 -35.58 -14.06
N PRO A 2 -2.28 -36.85 -13.85
CA PRO A 2 -2.62 -37.78 -14.92
C PRO A 2 -3.85 -37.28 -15.68
N ALA A 3 -3.90 -37.48 -17.00
CA ALA A 3 -5.00 -37.05 -17.86
C ALA A 3 -6.38 -37.56 -17.40
N ASP A 4 -6.38 -38.79 -16.82
CA ASP A 4 -7.59 -39.46 -16.33
C ASP A 4 -8.26 -38.80 -15.12
N THR A 5 -7.60 -37.80 -14.48
CA THR A 5 -8.17 -37.04 -13.35
C THR A 5 -8.78 -35.71 -13.76
N LEU A 6 -8.66 -35.35 -15.05
CA LEU A 6 -9.25 -34.10 -15.57
C LEU A 6 -10.74 -34.27 -15.85
N ARG A 7 -11.54 -33.33 -15.36
CA ARG A 7 -12.97 -33.29 -15.71
C ARG A 7 -13.14 -32.68 -17.11
N PRO A 8 -14.05 -33.21 -17.94
CA PRO A 8 -14.33 -32.63 -19.25
C PRO A 8 -14.87 -31.20 -19.12
N VAL A 9 -14.55 -30.35 -20.10
CA VAL A 9 -15.12 -29.01 -20.21
C VAL A 9 -16.62 -29.12 -20.47
N GLN A 10 -17.44 -28.53 -19.61
CA GLN A 10 -18.91 -28.59 -19.73
C GLN A 10 -19.43 -27.56 -20.73
N ARG A 11 -18.85 -26.36 -20.74
CA ARG A 11 -19.28 -25.25 -21.59
C ARG A 11 -18.16 -24.25 -21.79
N VAL A 12 -18.04 -23.68 -23.00
CA VAL A 12 -17.25 -22.48 -23.31
C VAL A 12 -18.20 -21.28 -23.12
N LEU A 13 -17.81 -20.31 -22.27
CA LEU A 13 -18.65 -19.17 -21.90
C LEU A 13 -18.43 -17.97 -22.80
N ASP A 14 -17.19 -17.74 -23.21
CA ASP A 14 -16.77 -16.58 -23.99
C ASP A 14 -16.27 -17.01 -25.38
N ALA A 15 -16.66 -16.30 -26.42
CA ALA A 15 -16.24 -16.60 -27.81
C ALA A 15 -14.76 -16.30 -28.02
N GLU A 16 -14.22 -15.32 -27.29
CA GLU A 16 -12.82 -14.92 -27.35
C GLU A 16 -12.11 -15.17 -26.01
N PRO A 17 -10.77 -15.35 -26.02
CA PRO A 17 -10.00 -15.51 -24.80
C PRO A 17 -10.18 -14.32 -23.85
N VAL A 18 -10.51 -14.58 -22.59
CA VAL A 18 -10.71 -13.56 -21.57
C VAL A 18 -9.39 -12.84 -21.21
N LEU A 19 -8.27 -13.58 -21.25
CA LEU A 19 -6.92 -13.06 -21.02
C LEU A 19 -6.16 -13.01 -22.34
N SER A 20 -5.50 -11.89 -22.60
CA SER A 20 -4.62 -11.71 -23.75
C SER A 20 -3.36 -12.58 -23.65
N ALA A 21 -2.68 -12.80 -24.77
CA ALA A 21 -1.40 -13.53 -24.79
C ALA A 21 -0.35 -12.85 -23.88
N GLU A 22 -0.34 -11.53 -23.81
CA GLU A 22 0.52 -10.75 -22.90
C GLU A 22 0.21 -11.05 -21.44
N ALA A 23 -1.08 -11.01 -21.05
CA ALA A 23 -1.51 -11.32 -19.69
C ALA A 23 -1.12 -12.76 -19.28
N LEU A 24 -1.31 -13.71 -20.20
CA LEU A 24 -0.89 -15.10 -20.00
C LEU A 24 0.63 -15.22 -19.82
N ALA A 25 1.43 -14.52 -20.64
CA ALA A 25 2.89 -14.50 -20.51
C ALA A 25 3.34 -13.95 -19.16
N LEU A 26 2.73 -12.85 -18.68
CA LEU A 26 2.99 -12.27 -17.37
C LEU A 26 2.66 -13.26 -16.23
N LEU A 27 1.51 -13.91 -16.30
CA LEU A 27 1.07 -14.89 -15.28
C LEU A 27 1.96 -16.13 -15.25
N HIS A 28 2.38 -16.63 -16.42
CA HIS A 28 3.33 -17.75 -16.50
C HIS A 28 4.71 -17.36 -15.96
N TRP A 29 5.19 -16.16 -16.25
CA TRP A 29 6.43 -15.65 -15.67
C TRP A 29 6.30 -15.55 -14.14
N ALA A 30 5.23 -14.95 -13.64
CA ALA A 30 4.98 -14.77 -12.22
C ALA A 30 4.88 -16.10 -11.47
N ARG A 31 4.19 -17.09 -12.05
CA ARG A 31 4.15 -18.46 -11.51
C ARG A 31 5.53 -19.05 -11.32
N ARG A 32 6.38 -18.95 -12.35
CA ARG A 32 7.75 -19.51 -12.31
C ARG A 32 8.61 -18.78 -11.29
N TYR A 33 8.58 -17.45 -11.32
CA TYR A 33 9.41 -16.64 -10.45
C TYR A 33 9.07 -16.83 -8.96
N TYR A 34 7.79 -16.82 -8.62
CA TYR A 34 7.35 -16.96 -7.22
C TYR A 34 7.10 -18.40 -6.80
N HIS A 35 7.37 -19.38 -7.65
CA HIS A 35 7.15 -20.82 -7.41
C HIS A 35 5.77 -21.14 -6.83
N HIS A 36 4.72 -20.46 -7.34
CA HIS A 36 3.37 -20.55 -6.79
C HIS A 36 2.46 -21.41 -7.68
N PRO A 37 1.45 -22.12 -7.11
CA PRO A 37 0.50 -22.93 -7.88
C PRO A 37 -0.23 -22.14 -8.96
N ALA A 38 -0.31 -22.67 -10.17
CA ALA A 38 -0.91 -21.98 -11.32
C ALA A 38 -2.33 -21.50 -11.05
N GLY A 39 -3.18 -22.35 -10.45
CA GLY A 39 -4.58 -22.02 -10.19
C GLY A 39 -4.76 -20.74 -9.37
N GLU A 40 -3.94 -20.53 -8.33
CA GLU A 40 -4.01 -19.33 -7.49
C GLU A 40 -3.47 -18.09 -8.22
N VAL A 41 -2.41 -18.26 -9.03
CA VAL A 41 -1.84 -17.16 -9.83
C VAL A 41 -2.89 -16.65 -10.83
N PHE A 42 -3.50 -17.55 -11.59
CA PHE A 42 -4.53 -17.19 -12.56
C PHE A 42 -5.81 -16.64 -11.89
N ALA A 43 -6.21 -17.22 -10.76
CA ALA A 43 -7.35 -16.73 -9.99
C ALA A 43 -7.14 -15.30 -9.47
N THR A 44 -5.90 -14.89 -9.19
CA THR A 44 -5.59 -13.52 -8.73
C THR A 44 -5.80 -12.48 -9.84
N ALA A 45 -5.58 -12.84 -11.10
CA ALA A 45 -5.75 -11.95 -12.25
C ALA A 45 -7.21 -11.75 -12.69
N LEU A 46 -8.09 -12.67 -12.32
CA LEU A 46 -9.48 -12.67 -12.76
C LEU A 46 -10.42 -12.12 -11.68
N PRO A 47 -11.37 -11.23 -12.03
CA PRO A 47 -12.48 -10.87 -11.17
C PRO A 47 -13.25 -12.08 -10.64
N VAL A 48 -13.80 -11.97 -9.43
CA VAL A 48 -14.54 -13.07 -8.76
C VAL A 48 -15.66 -13.63 -9.63
N LEU A 49 -16.44 -12.76 -10.27
CA LEU A 49 -17.57 -13.16 -11.10
C LEU A 49 -17.17 -13.99 -12.33
N LEU A 50 -16.03 -13.65 -12.97
CA LEU A 50 -15.50 -14.48 -14.07
C LEU A 50 -15.07 -15.87 -13.58
N ARG A 51 -14.47 -15.95 -12.38
CA ARG A 51 -14.11 -17.24 -11.75
C ARG A 51 -15.34 -18.08 -11.36
N GLN A 52 -16.48 -17.43 -11.15
CA GLN A 52 -17.77 -18.08 -10.87
C GLN A 52 -18.52 -18.50 -12.13
N GLY A 53 -17.98 -18.20 -13.33
CA GLY A 53 -18.57 -18.59 -14.61
C GLY A 53 -19.52 -17.56 -15.21
N GLU A 54 -19.48 -16.30 -14.78
CA GLU A 54 -20.13 -15.22 -15.54
C GLU A 54 -19.32 -14.93 -16.82
N PRO A 55 -20.00 -14.69 -17.96
CA PRO A 55 -19.32 -14.33 -19.20
C PRO A 55 -18.66 -12.95 -19.11
N ALA A 56 -17.55 -12.75 -19.82
CA ALA A 56 -16.81 -11.49 -19.88
C ALA A 56 -17.46 -10.53 -20.89
N LEU A 57 -18.72 -10.22 -20.68
CA LEU A 57 -19.47 -9.28 -21.53
C LEU A 57 -19.32 -7.85 -21.03
N PRO A 58 -19.30 -6.85 -21.94
CA PRO A 58 -19.34 -5.44 -21.56
C PRO A 58 -20.51 -5.18 -20.61
N PRO A 59 -20.35 -4.25 -19.64
CA PRO A 59 -21.45 -3.90 -18.76
C PRO A 59 -22.63 -3.48 -19.61
N ALA A 60 -23.75 -4.19 -19.46
CA ALA A 60 -24.99 -3.76 -20.08
C ALA A 60 -25.26 -2.31 -19.64
N THR A 61 -25.53 -1.43 -20.56
CA THR A 61 -25.88 -0.03 -20.25
C THR A 61 -26.97 -0.06 -19.18
N PRO A 62 -26.78 0.54 -18.00
CA PRO A 62 -27.76 0.43 -16.93
C PRO A 62 -29.12 0.90 -17.43
N PRO A 63 -30.18 0.14 -17.19
CA PRO A 63 -31.51 0.49 -17.66
C PRO A 63 -31.86 1.87 -17.09
N GLN A 64 -32.32 2.75 -17.98
CA GLN A 64 -32.91 4.01 -17.58
C GLN A 64 -34.38 3.82 -17.33
N TRP A 65 -34.89 4.53 -16.36
CA TRP A 65 -36.28 4.46 -15.97
C TRP A 65 -37.03 5.67 -16.49
N ARG A 66 -38.19 5.43 -17.07
CA ARG A 66 -39.07 6.48 -17.56
C ARG A 66 -40.50 6.22 -17.05
N ILE A 67 -41.25 7.30 -16.83
CA ILE A 67 -42.67 7.20 -16.53
C ILE A 67 -43.43 6.75 -17.79
N SER A 68 -44.26 5.73 -17.66
CA SER A 68 -45.13 5.26 -18.75
C SER A 68 -46.37 6.16 -18.93
N SER A 69 -47.09 5.99 -20.04
CA SER A 69 -48.37 6.68 -20.23
C SER A 69 -49.36 6.40 -19.09
N PRO A 70 -49.58 5.13 -18.69
CA PRO A 70 -50.45 4.83 -17.52
C PRO A 70 -49.90 5.43 -16.22
N GLY A 71 -48.56 5.59 -16.07
CA GLY A 71 -47.97 6.25 -14.91
C GLY A 71 -48.25 7.73 -14.83
N ARG A 72 -48.27 8.42 -15.96
CA ARG A 72 -48.67 9.85 -16.04
C ARG A 72 -50.13 10.06 -15.69
N ASP A 73 -50.99 9.18 -16.21
CA ASP A 73 -52.43 9.21 -15.90
C ASP A 73 -52.68 8.93 -14.43
N ALA A 74 -52.00 7.95 -13.86
CA ALA A 74 -52.08 7.63 -12.44
C ALA A 74 -51.57 8.77 -11.55
N LEU A 75 -50.52 9.48 -11.96
CA LEU A 75 -50.00 10.65 -11.24
C LEU A 75 -51.00 11.77 -11.15
N ALA A 76 -51.82 11.96 -12.20
CA ALA A 76 -52.87 12.97 -12.27
C ALA A 76 -54.17 12.57 -11.52
N THR A 77 -54.54 11.29 -11.52
CA THR A 77 -55.88 10.86 -11.12
C THR A 77 -55.94 9.90 -9.92
N ASP A 78 -54.87 9.14 -9.63
CA ASP A 78 -54.92 8.10 -8.57
C ASP A 78 -54.80 8.69 -7.15
N ALA A 79 -55.94 8.71 -6.43
CA ALA A 79 -55.98 9.17 -5.05
C ALA A 79 -55.10 8.36 -4.07
N ARG A 80 -54.72 7.11 -4.41
CA ARG A 80 -53.87 6.25 -3.59
C ARG A 80 -52.43 6.82 -3.48
N LEU A 81 -51.97 7.59 -4.47
CA LEU A 81 -50.65 8.27 -4.43
C LEU A 81 -50.60 9.32 -3.34
N ARG A 82 -51.71 9.86 -2.85
CA ARG A 82 -51.73 10.78 -1.68
C ARG A 82 -51.31 10.06 -0.39
N ARG A 83 -51.55 8.74 -0.30
CA ARG A 83 -51.13 7.90 0.84
C ARG A 83 -49.75 7.26 0.67
N ALA A 84 -49.12 7.42 -0.50
CA ALA A 84 -47.81 6.90 -0.84
C ALA A 84 -46.84 7.99 -1.31
N PRO A 85 -46.42 8.94 -0.42
CA PRO A 85 -45.69 10.14 -0.80
C PRO A 85 -44.33 9.84 -1.43
N ALA A 86 -43.68 8.72 -1.11
CA ALA A 86 -42.42 8.32 -1.73
C ALA A 86 -42.60 7.88 -3.21
N GLN A 87 -43.67 7.12 -3.52
CA GLN A 87 -44.01 6.74 -4.89
C GLN A 87 -44.36 7.96 -5.73
N ARG A 88 -45.16 8.89 -5.16
CA ARG A 88 -45.50 10.13 -5.84
C ARG A 88 -44.29 10.96 -6.19
N ARG A 89 -43.39 11.25 -5.23
CA ARG A 89 -42.14 11.99 -5.49
C ARG A 89 -41.29 11.39 -6.60
N LEU A 90 -41.21 10.03 -6.64
CA LEU A 90 -40.45 9.34 -7.66
C LEU A 90 -41.12 9.51 -9.05
N LEU A 91 -42.45 9.40 -9.13
CA LEU A 91 -43.20 9.60 -10.39
C LEU A 91 -43.15 11.06 -10.83
N ASP A 92 -43.28 12.05 -9.93
CA ASP A 92 -43.14 13.49 -10.22
C ASP A 92 -41.77 13.78 -10.82
N TYR A 93 -40.72 13.25 -10.21
CA TYR A 93 -39.35 13.39 -10.72
C TYR A 93 -39.17 12.77 -12.10
N LEU A 94 -39.66 11.52 -12.30
CA LEU A 94 -39.61 10.85 -13.61
C LEU A 94 -40.43 11.59 -14.66
N ALA A 95 -41.54 12.23 -14.29
CA ALA A 95 -42.39 13.00 -15.18
C ALA A 95 -41.72 14.33 -15.61
N SER A 96 -40.87 14.91 -14.76
CA SER A 96 -40.12 16.14 -15.07
C SER A 96 -38.94 15.87 -15.99
N CYS A 97 -38.47 14.61 -16.12
CA CYS A 97 -37.39 14.23 -16.99
C CYS A 97 -37.87 13.77 -18.36
N SER A 98 -37.44 14.46 -19.42
CA SER A 98 -37.78 14.09 -20.81
C SER A 98 -37.00 12.87 -21.31
N ALA A 99 -35.80 12.61 -20.76
CA ALA A 99 -34.99 11.43 -21.00
C ALA A 99 -35.09 10.42 -19.86
N GLY A 100 -34.75 9.16 -20.11
CA GLY A 100 -34.70 8.14 -19.06
C GLY A 100 -33.70 8.52 -17.94
N VAL A 101 -34.00 8.14 -16.71
CA VAL A 101 -33.24 8.44 -15.53
C VAL A 101 -32.57 7.17 -14.99
N THR A 102 -31.29 7.24 -14.62
CA THR A 102 -30.56 6.11 -14.04
C THR A 102 -31.05 5.79 -12.62
N ALA A 103 -30.94 4.52 -12.22
CA ALA A 103 -31.30 4.09 -10.85
C ALA A 103 -30.45 4.83 -9.78
N GLU A 104 -29.27 5.28 -10.12
CA GLU A 104 -28.39 6.04 -9.23
C GLU A 104 -28.92 7.46 -8.96
N ALA A 105 -29.36 8.17 -9.99
CA ALA A 105 -30.00 9.47 -9.85
C ALA A 105 -31.31 9.37 -9.04
N LEU A 106 -32.04 8.27 -9.18
CA LEU A 106 -33.27 8.02 -8.42
C LEU A 106 -33.02 7.71 -6.93
N ARG A 107 -31.84 7.22 -6.56
CA ARG A 107 -31.45 7.07 -5.14
C ARG A 107 -31.30 8.40 -4.41
N ALA A 108 -30.94 9.47 -5.12
CA ALA A 108 -30.89 10.82 -4.55
C ALA A 108 -32.31 11.35 -4.21
N VAL A 109 -33.31 10.91 -4.97
CA VAL A 109 -34.70 11.30 -4.76
C VAL A 109 -35.42 10.47 -3.67
N ALA A 110 -35.11 9.16 -3.61
CA ALA A 110 -35.66 8.25 -2.62
C ALA A 110 -34.63 7.16 -2.25
N ARG A 111 -34.29 7.06 -0.94
CA ARG A 111 -33.33 6.07 -0.45
C ARG A 111 -33.65 4.62 -0.83
N ASP A 112 -34.95 4.28 -0.84
CA ASP A 112 -35.46 2.95 -1.20
C ASP A 112 -35.95 2.85 -2.65
N SER A 113 -35.34 3.62 -3.57
CA SER A 113 -35.75 3.71 -4.98
C SER A 113 -35.88 2.36 -5.67
N ALA A 114 -35.06 1.37 -5.36
CA ALA A 114 -35.11 0.04 -5.98
C ALA A 114 -36.41 -0.73 -5.66
N ALA A 115 -36.88 -0.70 -4.42
CA ALA A 115 -38.14 -1.33 -4.02
C ALA A 115 -39.35 -0.59 -4.62
N LEU A 116 -39.26 0.76 -4.61
CA LEU A 116 -40.30 1.61 -5.19
C LEU A 116 -40.44 1.41 -6.70
N LEU A 117 -39.32 1.34 -7.44
CA LEU A 117 -39.31 1.08 -8.89
C LEU A 117 -39.88 -0.28 -9.22
N ARG A 118 -39.60 -1.32 -8.43
CA ARG A 118 -40.18 -2.66 -8.62
C ARG A 118 -41.71 -2.61 -8.48
N ALA A 119 -42.20 -1.99 -7.40
CA ALA A 119 -43.66 -1.86 -7.16
C ALA A 119 -44.35 -1.00 -8.22
N LEU A 120 -43.70 0.06 -8.71
CA LEU A 120 -44.22 0.91 -9.78
C LEU A 120 -44.22 0.21 -11.15
N ARG A 121 -43.20 -0.62 -11.40
CA ARG A 121 -43.09 -1.45 -12.61
C ARG A 121 -44.19 -2.53 -12.63
N GLU A 122 -44.44 -3.18 -11.51
CA GLU A 122 -45.55 -4.17 -11.37
C GLU A 122 -46.93 -3.54 -11.65
N LYS A 123 -47.10 -2.25 -11.34
CA LYS A 123 -48.31 -1.49 -11.68
C LYS A 123 -48.30 -0.97 -13.13
N GLY A 124 -47.25 -1.17 -13.90
CA GLY A 124 -47.09 -0.64 -15.25
C GLY A 124 -46.91 0.88 -15.33
N TRP A 125 -46.58 1.56 -14.21
CA TRP A 125 -46.46 3.03 -14.15
C TRP A 125 -45.05 3.56 -14.50
N VAL A 126 -44.06 2.68 -14.48
CA VAL A 126 -42.71 2.98 -14.96
C VAL A 126 -42.25 1.86 -15.86
N GLU A 127 -41.46 2.21 -16.84
CA GLU A 127 -40.81 1.29 -17.78
C GLU A 127 -39.30 1.45 -17.75
N SER A 128 -38.60 0.34 -17.94
CA SER A 128 -37.16 0.38 -18.16
C SER A 128 -36.86 0.53 -19.65
N VAL A 129 -36.16 1.56 -20.01
CA VAL A 129 -35.74 1.80 -21.40
C VAL A 129 -34.24 1.54 -21.46
N THR A 130 -33.84 0.66 -22.37
CA THR A 130 -32.41 0.57 -22.72
C THR A 130 -32.10 1.77 -23.60
N PRO A 131 -31.20 2.66 -23.21
CA PRO A 131 -30.81 3.77 -24.06
C PRO A 131 -30.32 3.19 -25.41
N PRO A 132 -30.62 3.80 -26.54
CA PRO A 132 -29.97 3.44 -27.80
C PRO A 132 -28.44 3.55 -27.59
N GLU A 133 -27.69 2.62 -28.16
CA GLU A 133 -26.21 2.51 -28.06
C GLU A 133 -25.44 3.69 -28.69
N THR A 134 -26.05 4.85 -28.79
CA THR A 134 -25.31 6.07 -29.11
C THR A 134 -24.58 6.50 -27.84
N PRO A 135 -23.26 6.46 -27.82
CA PRO A 135 -22.53 7.04 -26.69
C PRO A 135 -22.77 8.55 -26.72
N ARG A 136 -23.78 9.01 -25.98
CA ARG A 136 -23.77 10.40 -25.54
C ARG A 136 -22.59 10.49 -24.59
N ALA A 137 -21.46 10.90 -25.13
CA ALA A 137 -20.34 11.33 -24.31
C ALA A 137 -20.95 12.24 -23.24
N PRO A 138 -20.82 11.97 -21.93
CA PRO A 138 -21.13 12.98 -20.93
C PRO A 138 -20.42 14.22 -21.42
N GLU A 139 -21.11 15.39 -21.38
CA GLU A 139 -20.46 16.66 -21.62
C GLU A 139 -19.18 16.62 -20.79
N ALA A 140 -18.05 16.57 -21.50
CA ALA A 140 -16.76 16.44 -20.84
C ALA A 140 -16.65 17.65 -19.91
N PRO A 141 -16.47 17.47 -18.59
CA PRO A 141 -16.26 18.58 -17.71
C PRO A 141 -15.13 19.41 -18.33
N ALA A 142 -15.27 20.73 -18.32
CA ALA A 142 -14.25 21.62 -18.86
C ALA A 142 -12.93 21.26 -18.17
N LEU A 143 -11.99 20.73 -18.97
CA LEU A 143 -10.71 20.27 -18.42
C LEU A 143 -9.97 21.48 -17.85
N SER A 144 -9.47 21.34 -16.64
CA SER A 144 -8.67 22.37 -16.00
C SER A 144 -7.37 22.59 -16.79
N PRO A 145 -6.99 23.85 -17.09
CA PRO A 145 -5.75 24.12 -17.79
C PRO A 145 -4.56 23.59 -16.96
N PRO A 146 -3.58 22.98 -17.64
CA PRO A 146 -2.43 22.44 -16.94
C PRO A 146 -1.54 23.56 -16.36
N PRO A 147 -1.03 23.41 -15.12
CA PRO A 147 -0.09 24.35 -14.53
C PRO A 147 1.23 24.36 -15.31
N THR A 148 1.95 25.47 -15.27
CA THR A 148 3.29 25.57 -15.87
C THR A 148 4.27 24.64 -15.13
N LEU A 149 5.00 23.83 -15.87
CA LEU A 149 6.05 22.99 -15.31
C LEU A 149 7.29 23.83 -14.98
N ASN A 150 7.98 23.48 -13.90
CA ASN A 150 9.33 23.97 -13.67
C ASN A 150 10.33 23.19 -14.55
N ASP A 151 11.59 23.67 -14.62
CA ASP A 151 12.63 23.09 -15.48
C ASP A 151 12.88 21.62 -15.19
N ALA A 152 12.92 21.21 -13.92
CA ALA A 152 13.14 19.83 -13.54
C ALA A 152 11.95 18.91 -13.96
N GLN A 153 10.72 19.38 -13.79
CA GLN A 153 9.53 18.67 -14.24
C GLN A 153 9.49 18.56 -15.77
N ALA A 154 9.78 19.66 -16.47
CA ALA A 154 9.82 19.68 -17.93
C ALA A 154 10.90 18.73 -18.48
N ALA A 155 12.10 18.73 -17.88
CA ALA A 155 13.17 17.81 -18.23
C ALA A 155 12.79 16.35 -17.98
N ALA A 156 12.11 16.05 -16.86
CA ALA A 156 11.64 14.71 -16.54
C ALA A 156 10.59 14.22 -17.56
N VAL A 157 9.63 15.06 -17.92
CA VAL A 157 8.62 14.75 -18.94
C VAL A 157 9.29 14.51 -20.30
N ALA A 158 10.16 15.42 -20.75
CA ALA A 158 10.87 15.29 -22.01
C ALA A 158 11.70 14.00 -22.10
N ALA A 159 12.38 13.62 -21.01
CA ALA A 159 13.19 12.40 -20.94
C ALA A 159 12.37 11.12 -21.16
N VAL A 160 11.15 11.06 -20.62
CA VAL A 160 10.25 9.90 -20.80
C VAL A 160 9.59 9.91 -22.16
N LEU A 161 9.16 11.09 -22.64
CA LEU A 161 8.53 11.23 -23.96
C LEU A 161 9.46 10.80 -25.10
N ALA A 162 10.76 11.01 -24.95
CA ALA A 162 11.77 10.59 -25.93
C ALA A 162 11.86 9.06 -26.08
N GLU A 163 11.40 8.31 -25.07
CA GLU A 163 11.53 6.83 -25.03
C GLU A 163 10.17 6.12 -24.88
N LEU A 164 9.05 6.76 -25.27
CA LEU A 164 7.71 6.18 -25.14
C LEU A 164 7.50 4.87 -25.92
N GLU A 165 8.26 4.65 -26.99
CA GLU A 165 8.16 3.48 -27.86
C GLU A 165 9.16 2.37 -27.48
N GLN A 166 9.86 2.50 -26.33
CA GLN A 166 10.88 1.57 -25.90
C GLN A 166 10.72 1.21 -24.42
N PHE A 167 11.20 0.03 -24.07
CA PHE A 167 11.27 -0.34 -22.67
C PHE A 167 12.41 0.38 -21.97
N GLN A 168 12.05 1.28 -21.08
CA GLN A 168 12.96 1.92 -20.13
C GLN A 168 12.27 2.05 -18.77
N VAL A 169 13.01 1.82 -17.70
CA VAL A 169 12.53 2.10 -16.35
C VAL A 169 13.09 3.43 -15.90
N PHE A 170 12.22 4.36 -15.55
CA PHE A 170 12.54 5.66 -14.98
C PHE A 170 12.25 5.65 -13.48
N LEU A 171 13.21 6.07 -12.67
CA LEU A 171 13.04 6.31 -11.25
C LEU A 171 12.90 7.82 -11.02
N LEU A 172 11.68 8.30 -10.79
CA LEU A 172 11.39 9.69 -10.48
C LEU A 172 11.50 9.92 -8.98
N GLU A 173 12.64 10.42 -8.54
CA GLU A 173 12.90 10.82 -7.16
C GLU A 173 12.54 12.29 -6.98
N GLY A 174 11.48 12.57 -6.22
CA GLY A 174 11.04 13.93 -6.00
C GLY A 174 10.55 14.12 -4.57
N ILE A 175 11.03 15.16 -3.89
CA ILE A 175 10.62 15.47 -2.52
C ILE A 175 9.09 15.63 -2.39
N THR A 176 8.57 15.54 -1.18
CA THR A 176 7.13 15.72 -0.96
C THR A 176 6.71 17.13 -1.39
N GLY A 177 5.73 17.21 -2.29
CA GLY A 177 5.28 18.49 -2.86
C GLY A 177 6.07 18.97 -4.08
N SER A 178 6.98 18.16 -4.65
CA SER A 178 7.69 18.49 -5.90
C SER A 178 6.85 18.43 -7.18
N GLY A 179 5.58 18.02 -7.07
CA GLY A 179 4.68 17.94 -8.23
C GLY A 179 4.83 16.69 -9.08
N LYS A 180 5.28 15.55 -8.53
CA LYS A 180 5.33 14.25 -9.24
C LYS A 180 4.04 13.93 -9.99
N THR A 181 2.89 14.19 -9.37
CA THR A 181 1.57 13.94 -9.98
C THR A 181 1.36 14.74 -11.27
N GLU A 182 1.90 15.98 -11.35
CA GLU A 182 1.81 16.77 -12.57
C GLU A 182 2.66 16.15 -13.70
N VAL A 183 3.85 15.65 -13.37
CA VAL A 183 4.67 14.89 -14.34
C VAL A 183 3.89 13.68 -14.86
N TYR A 184 3.22 12.93 -13.97
CA TYR A 184 2.40 11.79 -14.39
C TYR A 184 1.26 12.22 -15.33
N LEU A 185 0.53 13.28 -14.99
CA LEU A 185 -0.57 13.77 -15.81
C LEU A 185 -0.11 14.18 -17.21
N ARG A 186 1.02 14.88 -17.34
CA ARG A 186 1.60 15.26 -18.64
C ARG A 186 1.98 14.05 -19.48
N LEU A 187 2.55 13.02 -18.85
CA LEU A 187 2.89 11.78 -19.55
C LEU A 187 1.65 11.01 -19.99
N ILE A 188 0.63 10.96 -19.12
CA ILE A 188 -0.66 10.34 -19.46
C ILE A 188 -1.32 11.06 -20.61
N GLU A 189 -1.40 12.40 -20.59
CA GLU A 189 -1.94 13.23 -21.69
C GLU A 189 -1.27 12.86 -23.02
N ALA A 190 0.06 12.82 -23.05
CA ALA A 190 0.82 12.47 -24.27
C ALA A 190 0.60 11.03 -24.76
N VAL A 191 0.34 10.07 -23.84
CA VAL A 191 0.01 8.68 -24.19
C VAL A 191 -1.41 8.59 -24.74
N LEU A 192 -2.35 9.34 -24.16
CA LEU A 192 -3.74 9.43 -24.64
C LEU A 192 -3.85 10.03 -26.03
N GLU A 193 -3.08 11.07 -26.34
CA GLU A 193 -2.98 11.66 -27.69
C GLU A 193 -2.54 10.64 -28.75
N ARG A 194 -1.76 9.63 -28.37
CA ARG A 194 -1.38 8.50 -29.22
C ARG A 194 -2.41 7.37 -29.28
N GLY A 195 -3.57 7.56 -28.65
CA GLY A 195 -4.64 6.55 -28.56
C GLY A 195 -4.33 5.37 -27.64
N ARG A 196 -3.23 5.42 -26.89
CA ARG A 196 -2.78 4.34 -26.00
C ARG A 196 -3.34 4.45 -24.59
N GLN A 197 -3.19 3.39 -23.81
CA GLN A 197 -3.64 3.29 -22.43
C GLN A 197 -2.49 3.44 -21.44
N THR A 198 -2.81 4.00 -20.27
CA THR A 198 -1.88 4.08 -19.14
C THR A 198 -2.42 3.31 -17.93
N LEU A 199 -1.56 2.51 -17.31
CA LEU A 199 -1.80 1.88 -16.01
C LEU A 199 -1.09 2.67 -14.92
N VAL A 200 -1.83 3.11 -13.91
CA VAL A 200 -1.30 3.80 -12.72
C VAL A 200 -1.54 2.94 -11.50
N LEU A 201 -0.47 2.47 -10.89
CA LEU A 201 -0.51 1.73 -9.63
C LEU A 201 -0.25 2.69 -8.47
N VAL A 202 -1.12 2.67 -7.48
CA VAL A 202 -1.01 3.47 -6.26
C VAL A 202 -1.17 2.58 -5.03
N PRO A 203 -0.55 2.92 -3.88
CA PRO A 203 -0.84 2.24 -2.62
C PRO A 203 -2.33 2.35 -2.24
N GLU A 204 -2.87 1.37 -1.48
CA GLU A 204 -4.28 1.40 -1.05
C GLU A 204 -4.65 2.72 -0.35
N ILE A 205 -3.75 3.25 0.47
CA ILE A 205 -3.95 4.52 1.19
C ILE A 205 -3.76 5.73 0.26
N GLY A 206 -3.03 5.57 -0.84
CA GLY A 206 -2.79 6.62 -1.84
C GLY A 206 -3.97 6.85 -2.79
N LEU A 207 -4.88 5.89 -2.91
CA LEU A 207 -6.07 6.01 -3.76
C LEU A 207 -7.14 6.86 -3.07
N THR A 208 -6.88 8.16 -2.97
CA THR A 208 -7.79 9.12 -2.35
C THR A 208 -8.78 9.70 -3.35
N PRO A 209 -9.98 10.14 -2.90
CA PRO A 209 -10.89 10.88 -3.78
C PRO A 209 -10.24 12.08 -4.46
N GLN A 210 -9.40 12.84 -3.73
CA GLN A 210 -8.67 13.99 -4.28
C GLN A 210 -7.73 13.61 -5.43
N LEU A 211 -7.06 12.46 -5.37
CA LEU A 211 -6.23 11.99 -6.48
C LEU A 211 -7.11 11.69 -7.70
N LEU A 212 -8.20 10.94 -7.50
CA LEU A 212 -9.12 10.59 -8.59
C LEU A 212 -9.79 11.81 -9.20
N ASP A 213 -10.16 12.80 -8.39
CA ASP A 213 -10.76 14.04 -8.87
C ASP A 213 -9.78 14.85 -9.73
N ARG A 214 -8.49 14.95 -9.33
CA ARG A 214 -7.44 15.54 -10.17
C ARG A 214 -7.29 14.85 -11.53
N PHE A 215 -7.39 13.51 -11.56
CA PHE A 215 -7.34 12.76 -12.82
C PHE A 215 -8.58 13.06 -13.69
N ARG A 216 -9.79 13.13 -13.08
CA ARG A 216 -11.03 13.43 -13.80
C ARG A 216 -11.10 14.87 -14.33
N GLU A 217 -10.53 15.83 -13.59
CA GLU A 217 -10.47 17.25 -13.98
C GLU A 217 -9.49 17.50 -15.13
N ARG A 218 -8.51 16.63 -15.31
CA ARG A 218 -7.41 16.82 -16.26
C ARG A 218 -7.46 15.89 -17.46
N LEU A 219 -8.02 14.71 -17.32
CA LEU A 219 -7.94 13.67 -18.35
C LEU A 219 -9.31 13.42 -18.98
N PRO A 220 -9.39 13.35 -20.32
CA PRO A 220 -10.63 13.08 -21.01
C PRO A 220 -11.05 11.61 -20.88
N GLY A 221 -12.34 11.37 -20.82
CA GLY A 221 -12.91 10.03 -20.88
C GLY A 221 -13.01 9.30 -19.55
N PRO A 222 -13.51 8.07 -19.55
CA PRO A 222 -13.73 7.30 -18.33
C PRO A 222 -12.43 6.77 -17.72
N LEU A 223 -12.34 6.80 -16.39
CA LEU A 223 -11.29 6.15 -15.62
C LEU A 223 -11.77 4.78 -15.15
N ALA A 224 -10.98 3.73 -15.38
CA ALA A 224 -11.19 2.45 -14.71
C ALA A 224 -10.46 2.46 -13.36
N VAL A 225 -11.23 2.44 -12.26
CA VAL A 225 -10.67 2.48 -10.90
C VAL A 225 -10.81 1.10 -10.25
N LEU A 226 -9.71 0.55 -9.69
CA LEU A 226 -9.64 -0.81 -9.16
C LEU A 226 -9.03 -0.83 -7.76
N HIS A 227 -9.82 -1.15 -6.73
CA HIS A 227 -9.38 -1.26 -5.34
C HIS A 227 -10.18 -2.29 -4.55
N SER A 228 -9.73 -2.60 -3.33
CA SER A 228 -10.32 -3.61 -2.46
C SER A 228 -11.75 -3.29 -1.99
N GLY A 229 -12.14 -2.03 -1.96
CA GLY A 229 -13.46 -1.57 -1.51
C GLY A 229 -14.58 -1.66 -2.56
N LEU A 230 -14.28 -2.07 -3.80
CA LEU A 230 -15.30 -2.26 -4.85
C LEU A 230 -16.08 -3.55 -4.60
N SER A 231 -17.37 -3.52 -4.95
CA SER A 231 -18.17 -4.75 -5.13
C SER A 231 -17.64 -5.59 -6.30
N ASP A 232 -17.95 -6.88 -6.32
CA ASP A 232 -17.50 -7.78 -7.38
C ASP A 232 -18.00 -7.32 -8.77
N ARG A 233 -19.20 -6.74 -8.84
CA ARG A 233 -19.75 -6.19 -10.09
C ARG A 233 -19.03 -4.93 -10.55
N GLU A 234 -18.79 -3.99 -9.65
CA GLU A 234 -18.02 -2.77 -9.98
C GLU A 234 -16.60 -3.13 -10.45
N ARG A 235 -15.96 -4.10 -9.78
CA ARG A 235 -14.64 -4.60 -10.16
C ARG A 235 -14.63 -5.24 -11.54
N LEU A 236 -15.64 -6.08 -11.87
CA LEU A 236 -15.78 -6.67 -13.18
C LEU A 236 -15.97 -5.58 -14.25
N ASN A 237 -16.84 -4.61 -14.01
CA ASN A 237 -17.10 -3.52 -14.95
C ASN A 237 -15.84 -2.69 -15.24
N ALA A 238 -15.09 -2.29 -14.19
CA ALA A 238 -13.83 -1.56 -14.36
C ALA A 238 -12.79 -2.39 -15.13
N TRP A 239 -12.71 -3.68 -14.86
CA TRP A 239 -11.82 -4.61 -15.54
C TRP A 239 -12.16 -4.75 -17.03
N LEU A 240 -13.45 -4.86 -17.38
CA LEU A 240 -13.93 -4.92 -18.76
C LEU A 240 -13.69 -3.61 -19.52
N LEU A 241 -13.96 -2.45 -18.91
CA LEU A 241 -13.68 -1.13 -19.49
C LEU A 241 -12.19 -0.97 -19.85
N ALA A 242 -11.30 -1.50 -19.00
CA ALA A 242 -9.87 -1.49 -19.26
C ALA A 242 -9.49 -2.45 -20.40
N ARG A 243 -9.97 -3.70 -20.37
CA ARG A 243 -9.73 -4.73 -21.38
C ARG A 243 -10.19 -4.29 -22.77
N ASP A 244 -11.39 -3.73 -22.85
CA ASP A 244 -12.00 -3.34 -24.12
C ASP A 244 -11.51 -1.96 -24.63
N GLY A 245 -10.64 -1.30 -23.86
CA GLY A 245 -10.04 0.00 -24.20
C GLY A 245 -11.00 1.18 -24.12
N ALA A 246 -12.19 0.99 -23.56
CA ALA A 246 -13.15 2.07 -23.29
C ALA A 246 -12.59 3.04 -22.23
N ALA A 247 -11.90 2.52 -21.22
CA ALA A 247 -11.11 3.32 -20.30
C ALA A 247 -9.66 3.38 -20.78
N LYS A 248 -9.19 4.58 -21.09
CA LYS A 248 -7.80 4.81 -21.52
C LYS A 248 -6.83 4.92 -20.33
N VAL A 249 -7.34 5.27 -19.16
CA VAL A 249 -6.55 5.35 -17.92
C VAL A 249 -7.13 4.38 -16.91
N VAL A 250 -6.25 3.52 -16.41
CA VAL A 250 -6.56 2.53 -15.37
C VAL A 250 -5.79 2.93 -14.12
N VAL A 251 -6.49 3.25 -13.03
CA VAL A 251 -5.89 3.57 -11.73
C VAL A 251 -6.25 2.47 -10.75
N GLY A 252 -5.27 1.89 -10.10
CA GLY A 252 -5.62 0.85 -9.15
C GLY A 252 -4.52 0.51 -8.15
N THR A 253 -4.89 -0.32 -7.19
CA THR A 253 -3.95 -0.83 -6.18
C THR A 253 -3.19 -2.04 -6.72
N ARG A 254 -2.43 -2.71 -5.89
CA ARG A 254 -1.56 -3.83 -6.20
C ARG A 254 -2.10 -4.82 -7.27
N SER A 255 -3.35 -5.25 -7.15
CA SER A 255 -3.93 -6.25 -8.07
C SER A 255 -4.19 -5.72 -9.49
N ALA A 256 -4.23 -4.41 -9.68
CA ALA A 256 -4.43 -3.81 -11.00
C ALA A 256 -3.28 -4.08 -11.98
N VAL A 257 -2.12 -4.54 -11.49
CA VAL A 257 -0.99 -4.97 -12.34
C VAL A 257 -1.37 -6.09 -13.31
N PHE A 258 -2.42 -6.86 -13.05
CA PHE A 258 -2.90 -7.96 -13.89
C PHE A 258 -4.04 -7.59 -14.84
N VAL A 259 -4.56 -6.37 -14.78
CA VAL A 259 -5.68 -5.95 -15.61
C VAL A 259 -5.25 -5.94 -17.08
N PRO A 260 -5.97 -6.61 -17.99
CA PRO A 260 -5.65 -6.58 -19.39
C PRO A 260 -5.83 -5.17 -19.97
N LEU A 261 -4.94 -4.79 -20.86
CA LEU A 261 -4.96 -3.52 -21.59
C LEU A 261 -4.93 -3.83 -23.10
N CYS A 262 -5.76 -3.18 -23.90
CA CYS A 262 -5.78 -3.44 -25.34
C CYS A 262 -4.67 -2.70 -26.09
N ALA A 263 -4.29 -1.51 -25.62
CA ALA A 263 -3.26 -0.67 -26.26
C ALA A 263 -2.37 0.01 -25.22
N PRO A 264 -1.58 -0.75 -24.43
CA PRO A 264 -0.75 -0.18 -23.38
C PRO A 264 0.35 0.73 -23.95
N GLY A 265 0.62 1.86 -23.28
CA GLY A 265 1.67 2.82 -23.66
C GLY A 265 2.57 3.25 -22.50
N LEU A 266 2.10 3.15 -21.24
CA LEU A 266 2.87 3.57 -20.07
C LEU A 266 2.38 2.85 -18.82
N ILE A 267 3.29 2.50 -17.93
CA ILE A 267 2.97 2.04 -16.58
C ILE A 267 3.60 3.00 -15.58
N ILE A 268 2.80 3.50 -14.63
CA ILE A 268 3.25 4.36 -13.54
C ILE A 268 3.03 3.63 -12.22
N VAL A 269 4.03 3.63 -11.34
CA VAL A 269 3.93 3.12 -9.97
C VAL A 269 4.27 4.28 -9.03
N ASP A 270 3.25 4.87 -8.43
CA ASP A 270 3.44 5.95 -7.47
C ASP A 270 3.73 5.39 -6.08
N GLU A 271 4.57 6.11 -5.31
CA GLU A 271 5.10 5.65 -4.01
C GLU A 271 5.64 4.21 -4.10
N GLU A 272 6.51 3.94 -5.07
CA GLU A 272 7.01 2.59 -5.46
C GLU A 272 7.63 1.81 -4.30
N HIS A 273 8.12 2.51 -3.27
CA HIS A 273 8.69 1.96 -2.06
C HIS A 273 7.65 1.37 -1.10
N ASP A 274 6.35 1.60 -1.35
CA ASP A 274 5.30 1.21 -0.41
C ASP A 274 5.21 -0.32 -0.23
N PRO A 275 5.30 -0.85 1.01
CA PRO A 275 5.24 -2.29 1.25
C PRO A 275 3.90 -2.93 0.87
N SER A 276 2.82 -2.14 0.67
CA SER A 276 1.52 -2.67 0.24
C SER A 276 1.53 -3.23 -1.17
N PHE A 277 2.53 -2.91 -1.99
CA PHE A 277 2.72 -3.54 -3.30
C PHE A 277 3.15 -5.01 -3.22
N LYS A 278 3.64 -5.48 -2.07
CA LYS A 278 3.88 -6.91 -1.82
C LYS A 278 2.63 -7.56 -1.26
N GLN A 279 2.14 -8.63 -1.89
CA GLN A 279 1.07 -9.47 -1.36
C GLN A 279 1.60 -10.34 -0.22
N GLN A 280 0.93 -10.32 0.94
CA GLN A 280 1.37 -11.01 2.14
C GLN A 280 0.72 -12.41 2.32
N GLU A 281 -0.42 -12.66 1.70
CA GLU A 281 -1.18 -13.90 1.80
C GLU A 281 -1.49 -14.49 0.42
N GLY A 282 -1.63 -15.80 0.32
CA GLY A 282 -1.85 -16.50 -0.95
C GLY A 282 -0.66 -16.34 -1.90
N PHE A 283 -0.91 -15.93 -3.12
CA PHE A 283 0.13 -15.66 -4.11
C PHE A 283 0.93 -14.39 -3.76
N ARG A 284 2.15 -14.55 -3.26
CA ARG A 284 3.00 -13.49 -2.69
C ARG A 284 3.86 -12.76 -3.73
N TYR A 285 3.23 -12.10 -4.69
CA TYR A 285 3.92 -11.29 -5.71
C TYR A 285 4.19 -9.86 -5.23
N HIS A 286 5.09 -9.17 -5.92
CA HIS A 286 5.35 -7.74 -5.75
C HIS A 286 4.89 -6.98 -7.01
N ALA A 287 3.90 -6.09 -6.88
CA ALA A 287 3.28 -5.43 -8.02
C ALA A 287 4.23 -4.46 -8.75
N ARG A 288 5.13 -3.75 -8.04
CA ARG A 288 6.17 -2.92 -8.66
C ARG A 288 7.05 -3.75 -9.60
N ASP A 289 7.52 -4.90 -9.11
CA ASP A 289 8.43 -5.73 -9.88
C ASP A 289 7.70 -6.38 -11.08
N LEU A 290 6.43 -6.78 -10.88
CA LEU A 290 5.58 -7.23 -11.99
C LEU A 290 5.30 -6.12 -13.01
N ALA A 291 5.14 -4.88 -12.58
CA ALA A 291 4.98 -3.72 -13.48
C ALA A 291 6.22 -3.53 -14.38
N VAL A 292 7.42 -3.67 -13.82
CA VAL A 292 8.68 -3.62 -14.59
C VAL A 292 8.76 -4.77 -15.60
N ILE A 293 8.44 -5.99 -15.18
CA ILE A 293 8.42 -7.15 -16.08
C ILE A 293 7.37 -6.98 -17.20
N ARG A 294 6.18 -6.49 -16.83
CA ARG A 294 5.10 -6.22 -17.78
C ARG A 294 5.51 -5.15 -18.81
N GLY A 295 6.10 -4.04 -18.35
CA GLY A 295 6.63 -3.02 -19.25
C GLY A 295 7.67 -3.57 -20.24
N ARG A 296 8.58 -4.45 -19.74
CA ARG A 296 9.56 -5.13 -20.58
C ARG A 296 8.92 -6.05 -21.63
N GLN A 297 7.91 -6.82 -21.25
CA GLN A 297 7.19 -7.73 -22.17
C GLN A 297 6.44 -6.94 -23.25
N LEU A 298 5.93 -5.77 -22.91
CA LEU A 298 5.19 -4.88 -23.81
C LEU A 298 6.07 -3.92 -24.62
N GLY A 299 7.35 -3.79 -24.27
CA GLY A 299 8.25 -2.83 -24.91
C GLY A 299 7.91 -1.36 -24.60
N ILE A 300 7.29 -1.08 -23.44
CA ILE A 300 6.83 0.26 -23.03
C ILE A 300 7.56 0.76 -21.79
N PRO A 301 7.64 2.10 -21.56
CA PRO A 301 8.27 2.67 -20.39
C PRO A 301 7.50 2.39 -19.12
N VAL A 302 8.27 2.32 -18.01
CA VAL A 302 7.75 2.20 -16.64
C VAL A 302 8.32 3.33 -15.81
N MET A 303 7.43 4.14 -15.21
CA MET A 303 7.78 5.20 -14.27
C MET A 303 7.56 4.71 -12.84
N LEU A 304 8.63 4.71 -12.05
CA LEU A 304 8.59 4.45 -10.60
C LEU A 304 8.78 5.78 -9.88
N GLY A 305 7.77 6.26 -9.17
CA GLY A 305 7.82 7.54 -8.49
C GLY A 305 7.87 7.40 -6.97
N SER A 306 8.74 8.16 -6.32
CA SER A 306 8.84 8.20 -4.87
C SER A 306 9.58 9.43 -4.37
N ALA A 307 9.26 9.88 -3.15
CA ALA A 307 10.11 10.84 -2.42
C ALA A 307 11.29 10.13 -1.73
N THR A 308 11.11 8.86 -1.44
CA THR A 308 12.05 8.01 -0.69
C THR A 308 12.14 6.64 -1.35
N PRO A 309 12.76 6.54 -2.54
CA PRO A 309 12.80 5.31 -3.31
C PRO A 309 13.34 4.12 -2.52
N ALA A 310 12.80 2.92 -2.78
CA ALA A 310 13.32 1.69 -2.21
C ALA A 310 14.82 1.52 -2.53
N LEU A 311 15.59 0.97 -1.60
CA LEU A 311 17.03 0.78 -1.79
C LEU A 311 17.35 -0.12 -2.99
N GLU A 312 16.48 -1.08 -3.31
CA GLU A 312 16.58 -1.90 -4.52
C GLU A 312 16.43 -1.05 -5.80
N SER A 313 15.49 -0.11 -5.82
CA SER A 313 15.27 0.81 -6.96
C SER A 313 16.44 1.78 -7.11
N ARG A 314 16.96 2.33 -6.01
CA ARG A 314 18.17 3.17 -6.00
C ARG A 314 19.40 2.40 -6.48
N HIS A 315 19.59 1.17 -6.02
CA HIS A 315 20.69 0.32 -6.50
C HIS A 315 20.61 0.04 -7.99
N ASN A 316 19.40 -0.23 -8.53
CA ASN A 316 19.21 -0.41 -9.96
C ASN A 316 19.51 0.87 -10.75
N ALA A 317 19.17 2.05 -10.21
CA ALA A 317 19.52 3.33 -10.82
C ALA A 317 21.05 3.57 -10.80
N GLN A 318 21.74 3.30 -9.69
CA GLN A 318 23.21 3.39 -9.58
C GLN A 318 23.93 2.46 -10.58
N ARG A 319 23.32 1.30 -10.88
CA ARG A 319 23.86 0.35 -11.88
C ARG A 319 23.46 0.66 -13.33
N GLY A 320 22.79 1.78 -13.58
CA GLY A 320 22.34 2.18 -14.92
C GLY A 320 21.19 1.34 -15.48
N ARG A 321 20.57 0.47 -14.68
CA ARG A 321 19.39 -0.30 -15.11
C ARG A 321 18.12 0.54 -15.15
N TYR A 322 18.03 1.53 -14.25
CA TYR A 322 16.96 2.53 -14.20
C TYR A 322 17.56 3.90 -14.48
N ARG A 323 16.84 4.73 -15.22
CA ARG A 323 17.22 6.13 -15.45
C ARG A 323 16.67 6.98 -14.31
N LEU A 324 17.57 7.60 -13.55
CA LEU A 324 17.19 8.49 -12.44
C LEU A 324 16.75 9.84 -12.99
N LEU A 325 15.58 10.31 -12.55
CA LEU A 325 15.04 11.65 -12.77
C LEU A 325 14.82 12.29 -11.39
N SER A 326 15.24 13.54 -11.21
CA SER A 326 15.19 14.21 -9.91
C SER A 326 14.32 15.44 -9.93
N LEU A 327 13.46 15.60 -8.90
CA LEU A 327 12.66 16.81 -8.65
C LEU A 327 13.04 17.36 -7.25
N PRO A 328 14.10 18.16 -7.16
CA PRO A 328 14.68 18.57 -5.87
C PRO A 328 13.89 19.68 -5.16
N GLU A 329 12.98 20.37 -5.85
CA GLU A 329 12.30 21.54 -5.35
C GLU A 329 10.83 21.32 -5.10
N ARG A 330 10.26 22.01 -4.10
CA ARG A 330 8.81 22.05 -3.86
C ARG A 330 8.14 23.05 -4.81
N VAL A 331 6.96 22.67 -5.33
CA VAL A 331 6.11 23.61 -6.07
C VAL A 331 5.59 24.68 -5.10
N GLY A 332 5.75 25.97 -5.46
CA GLY A 332 5.31 27.10 -4.64
C GLY A 332 6.35 27.60 -3.64
N GLY A 333 7.58 27.10 -3.68
CA GLY A 333 8.64 27.52 -2.76
C GLY A 333 8.54 26.88 -1.37
N GLY A 334 9.48 27.21 -0.50
CA GLY A 334 9.58 26.63 0.84
C GLY A 334 10.56 25.46 0.89
N GLY A 335 11.54 25.55 1.81
CA GLY A 335 12.51 24.49 2.07
C GLY A 335 11.89 23.28 2.75
N GLU A 336 12.67 22.22 2.89
CA GLU A 336 12.31 21.12 3.78
C GLU A 336 12.29 21.63 5.24
N PRO A 337 11.33 21.14 6.06
CA PRO A 337 11.28 21.55 7.46
C PRO A 337 12.52 21.06 8.19
N PRO A 338 13.14 21.88 9.07
CA PRO A 338 14.26 21.43 9.87
C PRO A 338 13.85 20.28 10.77
N ILE A 339 14.75 19.30 10.88
CA ILE A 339 14.56 18.10 11.71
C ILE A 339 15.53 18.18 12.89
N ASP A 340 14.98 18.27 14.10
CA ASP A 340 15.74 18.27 15.35
C ASP A 340 15.66 16.90 16.02
N ILE A 341 16.78 16.40 16.56
CA ILE A 341 16.84 15.16 17.33
C ILE A 341 16.84 15.50 18.82
N LEU A 342 15.89 14.90 19.57
CA LEU A 342 15.82 14.96 21.03
C LEU A 342 16.40 13.69 21.64
N ASP A 343 17.47 13.83 22.42
CA ASP A 343 18.06 12.74 23.19
C ASP A 343 17.19 12.42 24.40
N LEU A 344 16.66 11.20 24.46
CA LEU A 344 15.79 10.73 25.54
C LEU A 344 16.57 10.11 26.72
N ARG A 345 17.86 9.87 26.57
CA ARG A 345 18.69 9.26 27.62
C ARG A 345 18.66 10.14 28.86
N ARG A 346 18.41 9.54 30.02
CA ARG A 346 18.37 10.20 31.34
C ARG A 346 17.34 11.34 31.44
N GLN A 347 16.39 11.45 30.51
CA GLN A 347 15.32 12.45 30.60
C GLN A 347 14.08 11.86 31.24
N PRO A 348 13.40 12.56 32.17
CA PRO A 348 12.12 12.12 32.66
C PRO A 348 11.07 12.15 31.54
N LEU A 349 10.36 11.04 31.37
CA LEU A 349 9.32 10.89 30.36
C LEU A 349 7.93 10.79 30.99
N THR A 350 7.00 11.60 30.53
CA THR A 350 5.59 11.45 30.85
C THR A 350 4.94 10.53 29.82
N GLU A 351 4.81 9.24 30.15
CA GLU A 351 4.27 8.22 29.24
C GLU A 351 4.92 8.29 27.83
N GLY A 352 6.27 8.42 27.78
CA GLY A 352 7.08 8.47 26.56
C GLY A 352 7.20 9.82 25.89
N LEU A 353 6.58 10.86 26.41
CA LEU A 353 6.77 12.23 25.97
C LEU A 353 7.81 12.92 26.83
N SER A 354 8.84 13.47 26.22
CA SER A 354 9.83 14.28 26.93
C SER A 354 9.29 15.68 27.22
N ARG A 355 9.80 16.29 28.29
CA ARG A 355 9.43 17.67 28.64
C ARG A 355 9.73 18.67 27.52
N PRO A 356 10.87 18.64 26.81
CA PRO A 356 11.11 19.52 25.68
C PRO A 356 10.07 19.38 24.56
N LEU A 357 9.59 18.16 24.26
CA LEU A 357 8.52 17.97 23.26
C LEU A 357 7.20 18.59 23.75
N LEU A 358 6.80 18.37 25.01
CA LEU A 358 5.58 18.96 25.58
C LEU A 358 5.62 20.50 25.56
N GLU A 359 6.77 21.10 25.85
CA GLU A 359 6.97 22.56 25.78
C GLU A 359 6.87 23.07 24.32
N ARG A 360 7.43 22.34 23.34
CA ARG A 360 7.27 22.70 21.91
C ARG A 360 5.82 22.57 21.47
N ILE A 361 5.12 21.52 21.85
CA ILE A 361 3.68 21.35 21.57
C ILE A 361 2.91 22.57 22.08
N ARG A 362 3.13 22.98 23.33
CA ARG A 362 2.45 24.14 23.94
C ARG A 362 2.66 25.41 23.13
N ARG A 363 3.92 25.69 22.73
CA ARG A 363 4.25 26.90 21.94
C ARG A 363 3.50 26.99 20.61
N HIS A 364 3.34 25.83 19.90
CA HIS A 364 2.60 25.80 18.63
C HIS A 364 1.10 25.92 18.86
N LEU A 365 0.56 25.28 19.88
CA LEU A 365 -0.85 25.41 20.25
C LEU A 365 -1.23 26.83 20.70
N ASP A 366 -0.34 27.55 21.39
CA ASP A 366 -0.55 28.95 21.80
C ASP A 366 -0.59 29.93 20.63
N ARG A 367 -0.12 29.50 19.43
CA ARG A 367 -0.23 30.23 18.16
C ARG A 367 -1.43 29.81 17.31
N ASP A 368 -2.36 29.04 17.89
CA ASP A 368 -3.51 28.46 17.19
C ASP A 368 -3.13 27.54 16.01
N GLU A 369 -2.00 26.84 16.13
CA GLU A 369 -1.46 25.92 15.13
C GLU A 369 -1.83 24.47 15.44
N GLN A 370 -1.68 23.59 14.45
CA GLN A 370 -1.88 22.17 14.60
C GLN A 370 -0.55 21.43 14.82
N VAL A 371 -0.58 20.43 15.70
CA VAL A 371 0.57 19.57 15.98
C VAL A 371 0.22 18.13 15.64
N LEU A 372 1.11 17.45 14.90
CA LEU A 372 0.99 16.05 14.57
C LEU A 372 1.99 15.23 15.39
N LEU A 373 1.51 14.30 16.21
CA LEU A 373 2.33 13.31 16.88
C LEU A 373 2.21 11.97 16.17
N PHE A 374 3.34 11.53 15.69
CA PHE A 374 3.46 10.29 14.93
C PHE A 374 4.03 9.16 15.77
N LEU A 375 3.33 8.00 15.77
CA LEU A 375 3.80 6.76 16.36
C LEU A 375 4.02 5.71 15.28
N ASN A 376 5.19 5.09 15.29
CA ASN A 376 5.48 3.97 14.41
C ASN A 376 4.90 2.67 14.99
N ARG A 377 3.64 2.35 14.69
CA ARG A 377 2.95 1.18 15.21
C ARG A 377 2.79 0.08 14.15
N ARG A 378 3.86 -0.58 13.73
CA ARG A 378 3.74 -1.83 12.96
C ARG A 378 4.71 -2.89 13.45
N GLY A 379 4.19 -4.12 13.62
CA GLY A 379 4.94 -5.36 13.70
C GLY A 379 5.76 -5.52 14.98
N PHE A 380 5.14 -5.93 16.05
CA PHE A 380 5.79 -6.12 17.33
C PHE A 380 6.62 -7.39 17.42
N ALA A 381 7.92 -7.20 17.36
CA ALA A 381 8.86 -7.99 18.13
C ALA A 381 9.52 -7.01 19.12
N PRO A 382 9.07 -6.91 20.37
CA PRO A 382 9.62 -5.95 21.32
C PRO A 382 11.09 -6.25 21.57
N VAL A 383 11.94 -5.23 21.35
CA VAL A 383 13.37 -5.29 21.69
C VAL A 383 13.53 -4.76 23.11
N LEU A 384 14.36 -5.41 23.92
CA LEU A 384 14.69 -4.90 25.25
C LEU A 384 15.77 -3.81 25.14
N PHE A 385 15.54 -2.66 25.76
CA PHE A 385 16.48 -1.54 25.78
C PHE A 385 16.66 -0.95 27.18
N CYS A 386 17.80 -0.32 27.40
CA CYS A 386 18.07 0.42 28.62
C CYS A 386 17.72 1.91 28.45
N HIS A 387 16.86 2.44 29.33
CA HIS A 387 16.46 3.84 29.29
C HIS A 387 17.60 4.80 29.62
N GLU A 388 18.54 4.38 30.49
CA GLU A 388 19.62 5.23 30.98
C GLU A 388 20.72 5.46 29.94
N CYS A 389 21.16 4.40 29.25
CA CYS A 389 22.30 4.47 28.34
C CYS A 389 21.97 4.17 26.88
N GLY A 390 20.74 3.76 26.57
CA GLY A 390 20.32 3.40 25.22
C GLY A 390 20.81 2.01 24.76
N TRP A 391 21.39 1.17 25.65
CA TRP A 391 21.78 -0.19 25.29
C TRP A 391 20.59 -0.99 24.78
N LEU A 392 20.85 -1.82 23.77
CA LEU A 392 19.85 -2.69 23.14
C LEU A 392 20.32 -4.15 23.17
N SER A 393 19.37 -5.06 23.37
CA SER A 393 19.67 -6.50 23.37
C SER A 393 20.07 -6.98 21.99
N GLN A 394 21.34 -7.40 21.84
CA GLN A 394 21.95 -7.95 20.61
C GLN A 394 22.16 -9.45 20.73
N CYS A 395 22.11 -10.15 19.60
CA CYS A 395 22.52 -11.54 19.51
C CYS A 395 24.04 -11.65 19.64
N GLN A 396 24.53 -12.73 20.27
CA GLN A 396 25.99 -12.97 20.40
C GLN A 396 26.59 -13.63 19.16
N HIS A 397 25.77 -14.21 18.28
CA HIS A 397 26.19 -14.99 17.13
C HIS A 397 25.91 -14.31 15.78
N CYS A 398 25.20 -13.19 15.77
CA CYS A 398 24.94 -12.41 14.56
C CYS A 398 24.60 -10.96 14.92
N ASP A 399 24.66 -10.06 13.95
CA ASP A 399 24.37 -8.62 14.14
C ASP A 399 22.87 -8.30 14.34
N ALA A 400 22.03 -9.32 14.49
CA ALA A 400 20.60 -9.17 14.70
C ALA A 400 20.26 -8.79 16.15
N ARG A 401 19.19 -8.01 16.31
CA ARG A 401 18.61 -7.70 17.64
C ARG A 401 17.81 -8.89 18.15
N MET A 402 17.81 -9.08 19.47
CA MET A 402 17.01 -10.12 20.11
C MET A 402 15.59 -9.62 20.42
N THR A 403 14.61 -10.45 20.13
CA THR A 403 13.22 -10.20 20.45
C THR A 403 12.88 -10.63 21.85
N LEU A 404 12.23 -9.78 22.64
CA LEU A 404 11.72 -10.10 23.96
C LEU A 404 10.39 -10.86 23.87
N HIS A 405 10.39 -12.12 24.27
CA HIS A 405 9.19 -12.94 24.43
C HIS A 405 8.67 -12.82 25.88
N LEU A 406 7.79 -11.86 26.12
CA LEU A 406 7.28 -11.54 27.47
C LEU A 406 6.70 -12.75 28.22
N ARG A 407 5.95 -13.63 27.53
CA ARG A 407 5.35 -14.83 28.15
C ARG A 407 6.37 -15.86 28.61
N ARG A 408 7.52 -15.93 27.94
CA ARG A 408 8.61 -16.88 28.23
C ARG A 408 9.71 -16.25 29.07
N ASN A 409 9.67 -14.93 29.26
CA ASN A 409 10.73 -14.13 29.87
C ASN A 409 12.11 -14.44 29.25
N ARG A 410 12.18 -14.49 27.91
CA ARG A 410 13.38 -14.80 27.14
C ARG A 410 13.59 -13.85 25.98
N LEU A 411 14.85 -13.61 25.69
CA LEU A 411 15.31 -12.97 24.46
C LEU A 411 15.63 -14.04 23.43
N ILE A 412 15.07 -13.92 22.21
CA ILE A 412 15.25 -14.89 21.11
C ILE A 412 15.75 -14.16 19.87
N CYS A 413 16.84 -14.64 19.28
CA CYS A 413 17.27 -14.20 17.97
C CYS A 413 16.49 -14.94 16.87
N HIS A 414 15.72 -14.23 16.07
CA HIS A 414 14.95 -14.84 14.98
C HIS A 414 15.74 -15.08 13.69
N HIS A 415 17.04 -14.76 13.69
CA HIS A 415 17.94 -15.03 12.60
C HIS A 415 18.64 -16.39 12.76
N CYS A 416 19.22 -16.65 13.94
CA CYS A 416 19.97 -17.88 14.20
C CYS A 416 19.31 -18.82 15.23
N GLY A 417 18.23 -18.40 15.88
CA GLY A 417 17.53 -19.19 16.90
C GLY A 417 18.15 -19.14 18.31
N ASP A 418 19.22 -18.36 18.52
CA ASP A 418 19.83 -18.18 19.86
C ASP A 418 18.85 -17.65 20.89
N GLN A 419 18.91 -18.20 22.13
CA GLN A 419 17.99 -17.86 23.20
C GLN A 419 18.72 -17.63 24.53
N ARG A 420 18.44 -16.50 25.17
CA ARG A 420 18.96 -16.22 26.52
C ARG A 420 17.87 -15.69 27.47
N ALA A 421 18.12 -15.78 28.76
CA ALA A 421 17.28 -15.16 29.79
C ALA A 421 17.30 -13.63 29.63
N VAL A 422 16.26 -12.96 30.13
CA VAL A 422 16.22 -11.50 30.23
C VAL A 422 17.17 -11.09 31.35
N ASP A 423 18.09 -10.19 31.04
CA ASP A 423 19.03 -9.64 32.03
C ASP A 423 18.27 -8.81 33.06
N ALA A 424 18.60 -8.97 34.34
CA ALA A 424 18.00 -8.16 35.43
C ALA A 424 18.57 -6.74 35.46
N LEU A 425 19.80 -6.56 34.99
CA LEU A 425 20.53 -5.30 34.95
C LEU A 425 21.04 -5.05 33.53
N CYS A 426 21.18 -3.78 33.18
CA CYS A 426 21.80 -3.41 31.91
C CYS A 426 23.25 -3.88 31.86
N PRO A 427 23.66 -4.68 30.86
CA PRO A 427 25.04 -5.16 30.76
C PRO A 427 26.06 -4.05 30.54
N LEU A 428 25.62 -2.88 30.04
CA LEU A 428 26.54 -1.77 29.74
C LEU A 428 26.69 -0.79 30.92
N CYS A 429 25.62 -0.41 31.61
CA CYS A 429 25.65 0.61 32.65
C CYS A 429 25.16 0.15 34.04
N GLY A 430 24.73 -1.09 34.21
CA GLY A 430 24.23 -1.63 35.47
C GLY A 430 22.84 -1.15 35.91
N SER A 431 22.15 -0.35 35.10
CA SER A 431 20.82 0.16 35.43
C SER A 431 19.76 -0.94 35.48
N LEU A 432 18.80 -0.82 36.40
CA LEU A 432 17.60 -1.65 36.49
C LEU A 432 16.52 -1.24 35.48
N ASP A 433 16.64 -0.07 34.84
CA ASP A 433 15.62 0.49 33.96
C ASP A 433 15.69 -0.07 32.53
N LEU A 434 15.42 -1.37 32.46
CA LEU A 434 15.28 -2.09 31.19
C LEU A 434 13.81 -2.13 30.77
N ARG A 435 13.50 -1.60 29.60
CA ARG A 435 12.12 -1.47 29.11
C ARG A 435 11.96 -2.16 27.74
N PRO A 436 10.77 -2.76 27.48
CA PRO A 436 10.42 -3.16 26.13
C PRO A 436 10.05 -1.92 25.30
N LEU A 437 10.57 -1.80 24.08
CA LEU A 437 10.18 -0.74 23.15
C LEU A 437 8.71 -0.89 22.74
N GLY A 438 7.92 0.21 22.81
CA GLY A 438 6.59 0.33 22.24
C GLY A 438 5.51 0.94 23.12
N GLN A 439 4.80 1.94 22.59
CA GLN A 439 3.66 2.58 23.22
C GLN A 439 2.39 2.51 22.34
N GLY A 440 1.21 2.49 22.98
CA GLY A 440 -0.07 2.50 22.30
C GLY A 440 -0.61 3.92 22.06
N THR A 441 -1.27 4.15 20.90
CA THR A 441 -1.93 5.43 20.57
C THR A 441 -2.95 5.87 21.59
N GLU A 442 -3.63 4.94 22.28
CA GLU A 442 -4.63 5.23 23.33
C GLU A 442 -3.99 5.82 24.59
N ARG A 443 -2.83 5.30 24.99
CA ARG A 443 -2.07 5.87 26.12
C ARG A 443 -1.65 7.30 25.82
N LEU A 444 -1.10 7.53 24.64
CA LEU A 444 -0.68 8.85 24.21
C LEU A 444 -1.87 9.83 24.16
N GLU A 445 -3.03 9.40 23.66
CA GLU A 445 -4.25 10.19 23.65
C GLU A 445 -4.67 10.63 25.06
N ASN A 446 -4.67 9.70 26.02
CA ASN A 446 -5.04 9.98 27.41
C ASN A 446 -4.08 10.97 28.08
N VAL A 447 -2.78 10.84 27.83
CA VAL A 447 -1.78 11.77 28.36
C VAL A 447 -1.98 13.17 27.78
N LEU A 448 -2.14 13.29 26.48
CA LEU A 448 -2.30 14.59 25.82
C LEU A 448 -3.60 15.29 26.23
N ARG A 449 -4.67 14.55 26.45
CA ARG A 449 -5.91 15.14 27.02
C ARG A 449 -5.73 15.67 28.42
N ARG A 450 -4.88 15.04 29.23
CA ARG A 450 -4.55 15.52 30.58
C ARG A 450 -3.63 16.73 30.56
N GLU A 451 -2.60 16.73 29.72
CA GLU A 451 -1.61 17.81 29.61
C GLU A 451 -2.16 19.05 28.89
N PHE A 452 -3.15 18.85 27.99
CA PHE A 452 -3.76 19.90 27.17
C PHE A 452 -5.30 19.80 27.17
N PRO A 453 -5.96 20.02 28.32
CA PRO A 453 -7.41 19.78 28.48
C PRO A 453 -8.28 20.69 27.59
N GLU A 454 -7.79 21.85 27.21
CA GLU A 454 -8.52 22.81 26.36
C GLU A 454 -8.28 22.59 24.85
N THR A 455 -7.51 21.56 24.48
CA THR A 455 -7.16 21.32 23.08
C THR A 455 -7.85 20.05 22.56
N ALA A 456 -8.46 20.14 21.40
CA ALA A 456 -9.06 18.99 20.74
C ALA A 456 -7.97 17.99 20.33
N VAL A 457 -8.03 16.77 20.88
CA VAL A 457 -7.14 15.65 20.51
C VAL A 457 -7.88 14.74 19.55
N THR A 458 -7.34 14.58 18.35
CA THR A 458 -7.92 13.73 17.28
C THR A 458 -6.99 12.57 16.96
N ARG A 459 -7.45 11.35 17.21
CA ARG A 459 -6.70 10.13 16.88
C ARG A 459 -7.13 9.57 15.52
N ILE A 460 -6.15 9.27 14.66
CA ILE A 460 -6.34 8.65 13.35
C ILE A 460 -5.49 7.39 13.26
N ASP A 461 -6.12 6.27 13.52
CA ASP A 461 -5.55 4.95 13.37
C ASP A 461 -6.56 3.99 12.72
N ARG A 462 -6.15 2.73 12.52
CA ARG A 462 -6.99 1.72 11.89
C ARG A 462 -8.30 1.44 12.65
N ASP A 463 -8.29 1.61 13.96
CA ASP A 463 -9.47 1.32 14.80
C ASP A 463 -10.47 2.49 14.75
N SER A 464 -10.00 3.74 14.76
CA SER A 464 -10.85 4.94 14.65
C SER A 464 -11.49 5.11 13.26
N THR A 465 -10.93 4.45 12.24
CA THR A 465 -11.36 4.62 10.83
C THR A 465 -12.08 3.41 10.23
N ARG A 466 -12.46 2.42 11.05
CA ARG A 466 -13.11 1.17 10.57
C ARG A 466 -14.46 1.39 9.88
N ARG A 467 -15.22 2.42 10.23
CA ARG A 467 -16.54 2.69 9.64
C ARG A 467 -16.38 3.42 8.30
N ARG A 468 -17.16 2.99 7.29
CA ARG A 468 -17.18 3.63 5.98
C ARG A 468 -17.49 5.14 6.11
N GLY A 469 -16.66 6.01 5.57
CA GLY A 469 -16.80 7.47 5.64
C GLY A 469 -16.21 8.14 6.89
N SER A 470 -15.83 7.41 7.95
CA SER A 470 -15.28 8.00 9.18
C SER A 470 -13.96 8.75 8.94
N LEU A 471 -13.09 8.24 8.08
CA LEU A 471 -11.83 8.90 7.72
C LEU A 471 -12.08 10.25 7.04
N GLN A 472 -13.02 10.31 6.08
CA GLN A 472 -13.37 11.53 5.36
C GLN A 472 -13.93 12.62 6.30
N THR A 473 -14.81 12.22 7.23
CA THR A 473 -15.34 13.13 8.25
C THR A 473 -14.24 13.68 9.16
N LEU A 474 -13.31 12.82 9.63
CA LEU A 474 -12.18 13.24 10.45
C LEU A 474 -11.24 14.19 9.69
N LEU A 475 -10.95 13.92 8.42
CA LEU A 475 -10.11 14.76 7.59
C LEU A 475 -10.75 16.13 7.35
N ALA A 476 -12.06 16.20 7.08
CA ALA A 476 -12.79 17.47 6.93
C ALA A 476 -12.71 18.33 8.20
N VAL A 477 -12.84 17.68 9.39
CA VAL A 477 -12.70 18.38 10.69
C VAL A 477 -11.28 18.89 10.92
N ILE A 478 -10.23 18.19 10.46
CA ILE A 478 -8.85 18.66 10.57
C ILE A 478 -8.57 19.80 9.62
N GLN A 479 -9.09 19.73 8.39
CA GLN A 479 -8.93 20.73 7.36
C GLN A 479 -9.68 22.03 7.65
N SER A 480 -10.68 22.01 8.54
CA SER A 480 -11.36 23.25 8.98
C SER A 480 -10.49 24.18 9.83
N GLY A 481 -9.27 23.76 10.15
CA GLY A 481 -8.28 24.58 10.86
C GLY A 481 -8.47 24.62 12.39
N GLY A 482 -7.78 25.56 13.04
CA GLY A 482 -7.81 25.81 14.48
C GLY A 482 -6.90 24.90 15.30
N ARG A 483 -6.67 25.31 16.55
CA ARG A 483 -5.83 24.62 17.55
C ARG A 483 -6.20 23.15 17.73
N ARG A 484 -5.28 22.23 17.40
CA ARG A 484 -5.56 20.80 17.46
C ARG A 484 -4.31 19.93 17.62
N LEU A 485 -4.44 18.87 18.40
CA LEU A 485 -3.46 17.78 18.50
C LEU A 485 -3.92 16.60 17.67
N LEU A 486 -3.10 16.18 16.72
CA LEU A 486 -3.32 15.01 15.89
C LEU A 486 -2.42 13.88 16.36
N ILE A 487 -2.98 12.70 16.60
CA ILE A 487 -2.22 11.50 16.90
C ILE A 487 -2.44 10.53 15.76
N GLY A 488 -1.35 10.03 15.19
CA GLY A 488 -1.50 9.11 14.10
C GLY A 488 -0.37 8.13 13.89
N THR A 489 -0.70 7.14 13.08
CA THR A 489 0.23 6.13 12.59
C THR A 489 0.44 6.34 11.09
N GLN A 490 0.95 5.35 10.39
CA GLN A 490 1.25 5.40 8.95
C GLN A 490 0.10 5.91 8.04
N MET A 491 -1.15 5.89 8.52
CA MET A 491 -2.28 6.44 7.76
C MET A 491 -2.18 7.96 7.55
N LEU A 492 -1.63 8.70 8.52
CA LEU A 492 -1.43 10.16 8.40
C LEU A 492 -0.18 10.55 7.60
N ALA A 493 0.77 9.64 7.49
CA ALA A 493 1.98 9.89 6.71
C ALA A 493 1.70 10.03 5.20
N LYS A 494 0.57 9.51 4.70
CA LYS A 494 0.30 9.34 3.26
C LYS A 494 -0.97 10.06 2.80
N GLY A 495 -0.90 10.68 1.63
CA GLY A 495 -2.06 11.09 0.82
C GLY A 495 -2.88 12.30 1.30
N HIS A 496 -2.64 12.85 2.49
CA HIS A 496 -3.47 13.92 3.05
C HIS A 496 -2.70 15.24 3.18
N HIS A 497 -3.40 16.34 2.96
CA HIS A 497 -2.87 17.70 3.10
C HIS A 497 -3.35 18.30 4.42
N PHE A 498 -2.40 18.77 5.25
CA PHE A 498 -2.66 19.42 6.53
C PHE A 498 -1.94 20.78 6.57
N PRO A 499 -2.56 21.85 6.03
CA PRO A 499 -1.87 23.14 5.87
C PRO A 499 -1.48 23.80 7.20
N ASP A 500 -2.22 23.55 8.27
CA ASP A 500 -2.00 24.16 9.58
C ASP A 500 -1.07 23.35 10.51
N VAL A 501 -0.55 22.21 10.06
CA VAL A 501 0.41 21.44 10.85
C VAL A 501 1.78 22.08 10.74
N THR A 502 2.24 22.71 11.82
CA THR A 502 3.54 23.39 11.91
C THR A 502 4.55 22.63 12.77
N LEU A 503 4.11 21.70 13.63
CA LEU A 503 4.98 20.82 14.38
C LEU A 503 4.63 19.35 14.11
N VAL A 504 5.65 18.57 13.78
CA VAL A 504 5.56 17.12 13.71
C VAL A 504 6.49 16.51 14.76
N GLY A 505 5.93 15.75 15.70
CA GLY A 505 6.68 15.00 16.72
C GLY A 505 6.69 13.50 16.40
N ILE A 506 7.87 12.92 16.17
CA ILE A 506 8.06 11.47 16.03
C ILE A 506 8.41 10.93 17.41
N VAL A 507 7.45 10.24 18.06
CA VAL A 507 7.53 9.92 19.50
C VAL A 507 8.45 8.74 19.78
N ASP A 508 8.54 7.77 18.87
CA ASP A 508 9.33 6.55 19.06
C ASP A 508 10.04 6.17 17.75
N ALA A 509 11.20 6.78 17.53
CA ALA A 509 12.04 6.48 16.37
C ALA A 509 12.82 5.16 16.55
N ASP A 510 13.08 4.76 17.78
CA ASP A 510 13.95 3.63 18.11
C ASP A 510 13.39 2.29 17.59
N GLN A 511 12.07 2.12 17.61
CA GLN A 511 11.42 0.92 17.06
C GLN A 511 11.74 0.68 15.58
N GLY A 512 11.84 1.74 14.80
CA GLY A 512 12.16 1.65 13.39
C GLY A 512 13.64 1.48 13.12
N LEU A 513 14.52 2.03 13.96
CA LEU A 513 15.96 1.90 13.81
C LEU A 513 16.46 0.48 14.16
N TYR A 514 15.79 -0.19 15.08
CA TYR A 514 16.25 -1.45 15.67
C TYR A 514 15.28 -2.62 15.53
N GLY A 515 14.41 -2.57 14.54
CA GLY A 515 13.57 -3.71 14.18
C GLY A 515 14.41 -4.95 13.86
N VAL A 516 13.87 -6.13 14.11
CA VAL A 516 14.51 -7.43 13.77
C VAL A 516 14.64 -7.66 12.25
N ASP A 517 14.05 -6.79 11.45
CA ASP A 517 14.08 -6.83 9.99
C ASP A 517 15.18 -5.88 9.48
N PHE A 518 16.05 -6.35 8.62
CA PHE A 518 17.11 -5.54 8.00
C PHE A 518 16.59 -4.31 7.20
N ARG A 519 15.30 -4.28 6.86
CA ARG A 519 14.63 -3.15 6.22
C ARG A 519 14.10 -2.11 7.22
N ALA A 520 14.28 -2.34 8.52
CA ALA A 520 13.68 -1.48 9.54
C ALA A 520 14.20 -0.04 9.46
N SER A 521 15.51 0.16 9.29
CA SER A 521 16.14 1.48 9.14
C SER A 521 15.67 2.21 7.87
N GLU A 522 15.55 1.50 6.75
CA GLU A 522 15.00 2.05 5.49
C GLU A 522 13.56 2.52 5.67
N ARG A 523 12.70 1.67 6.23
CA ARG A 523 11.29 2.01 6.48
C ARG A 523 11.15 3.19 7.44
N MET A 524 12.03 3.28 8.44
CA MET A 524 12.02 4.41 9.37
C MET A 524 12.42 5.70 8.66
N ALA A 525 13.49 5.70 7.84
CA ALA A 525 13.90 6.86 7.09
C ALA A 525 12.80 7.35 6.12
N GLN A 526 12.17 6.41 5.39
CA GLN A 526 11.04 6.70 4.52
C GLN A 526 9.88 7.34 5.29
N LEU A 527 9.56 6.79 6.45
CA LEU A 527 8.47 7.26 7.28
C LEU A 527 8.75 8.63 7.90
N ILE A 528 9.97 8.85 8.44
CA ILE A 528 10.40 10.15 8.96
C ILE A 528 10.19 11.24 7.91
N LEU A 529 10.69 11.03 6.68
CA LEU A 529 10.60 12.03 5.62
C LEU A 529 9.18 12.22 5.08
N GLN A 530 8.38 11.15 4.99
CA GLN A 530 6.98 11.26 4.62
C GLN A 530 6.17 12.09 5.62
N VAL A 531 6.42 11.88 6.92
CA VAL A 531 5.76 12.61 8.00
C VAL A 531 6.32 14.03 8.11
N ALA A 532 7.64 14.21 7.96
CA ALA A 532 8.28 15.52 7.88
C ALA A 532 7.70 16.37 6.75
N GLY A 533 7.45 15.77 5.59
CA GLY A 533 6.78 16.42 4.47
C GLY A 533 5.36 16.92 4.75
N ARG A 534 4.77 16.61 5.91
CA ARG A 534 3.47 17.16 6.35
C ARG A 534 3.61 18.48 7.09
N ALA A 535 4.77 18.74 7.68
CA ALA A 535 5.04 20.01 8.36
C ALA A 535 5.36 21.14 7.36
N GLY A 536 4.88 22.36 7.66
CA GLY A 536 5.28 23.56 6.95
C GLY A 536 4.83 23.60 5.50
N ARG A 537 3.55 23.44 5.24
CA ARG A 537 2.94 23.73 3.94
C ARG A 537 2.30 25.09 3.94
N ALA A 538 2.12 25.66 2.74
CA ALA A 538 1.72 27.04 2.51
C ALA A 538 2.72 28.03 3.11
N ASP A 539 2.28 29.11 3.68
CA ASP A 539 3.13 30.21 4.16
C ASP A 539 3.65 29.99 5.61
N LYS A 540 3.37 28.83 6.23
CA LYS A 540 3.76 28.53 7.61
C LYS A 540 4.98 27.63 7.66
N PRO A 541 6.14 28.06 8.21
CA PRO A 541 7.30 27.19 8.38
C PRO A 541 7.00 26.06 9.37
N GLY A 542 7.39 24.85 9.03
CA GLY A 542 7.22 23.68 9.88
C GLY A 542 8.50 23.28 10.57
N THR A 543 8.38 22.50 11.65
CA THR A 543 9.49 21.89 12.38
C THR A 543 9.18 20.43 12.66
N VAL A 544 10.20 19.58 12.62
CA VAL A 544 10.10 18.16 12.96
C VAL A 544 10.97 17.84 14.15
N LEU A 545 10.43 17.13 15.14
CA LEU A 545 11.16 16.67 16.31
C LEU A 545 11.17 15.15 16.36
N ILE A 546 12.35 14.56 16.44
CA ILE A 546 12.53 13.11 16.59
C ILE A 546 12.98 12.79 18.00
N GLN A 547 12.18 12.10 18.78
CA GLN A 547 12.57 11.55 20.08
C GLN A 547 13.26 10.19 19.91
N THR A 548 14.46 10.02 20.45
CA THR A 548 15.23 8.78 20.35
C THR A 548 16.19 8.60 21.52
N HIS A 549 16.45 7.35 21.93
CA HIS A 549 17.54 6.98 22.85
C HIS A 549 18.86 6.80 22.11
N GLN A 550 18.87 6.95 20.79
CA GLN A 550 20.03 6.75 19.92
C GLN A 550 20.30 7.99 19.04
N PRO A 551 20.51 9.17 19.61
CA PRO A 551 20.73 10.40 18.84
C PRO A 551 22.01 10.33 17.99
N ASP A 552 22.94 9.43 18.35
CA ASP A 552 24.22 9.23 17.70
C ASP A 552 24.20 8.14 16.62
N HIS A 553 23.04 7.53 16.33
CA HIS A 553 22.94 6.48 15.31
C HIS A 553 23.38 7.00 13.94
N PRO A 554 24.40 6.38 13.29
CA PRO A 554 25.02 6.92 12.08
C PRO A 554 24.03 7.20 10.96
N LEU A 555 23.15 6.24 10.66
CA LEU A 555 22.13 6.40 9.60
C LEU A 555 21.12 7.50 9.91
N LEU A 556 20.72 7.69 11.18
CA LEU A 556 19.82 8.77 11.58
C LEU A 556 20.48 10.13 11.41
N ARG A 557 21.75 10.27 11.81
CA ARG A 557 22.50 11.51 11.62
C ARG A 557 22.68 11.86 10.14
N VAL A 558 23.03 10.88 9.31
CA VAL A 558 23.14 11.10 7.86
C VAL A 558 21.79 11.52 7.27
N LEU A 559 20.69 10.86 7.66
CA LEU A 559 19.35 11.21 7.19
C LEU A 559 18.99 12.67 7.51
N VAL A 560 19.24 13.10 8.76
CA VAL A 560 18.87 14.45 9.23
C VAL A 560 19.76 15.53 8.65
N SER A 561 21.08 15.27 8.50
CA SER A 561 22.04 16.29 8.04
C SER A 561 22.23 16.36 6.53
N GLN A 562 22.02 15.26 5.79
CA GLN A 562 22.33 15.14 4.37
C GLN A 562 21.16 14.63 3.51
N GLY A 563 20.04 14.30 4.14
CA GLY A 563 18.82 13.84 3.45
C GLY A 563 18.83 12.39 2.98
N TYR A 564 17.78 12.01 2.27
CA TYR A 564 17.54 10.62 1.85
C TYR A 564 18.59 10.05 0.89
N PRO A 565 19.11 10.78 -0.12
CA PRO A 565 20.10 10.23 -1.03
C PRO A 565 21.37 9.76 -0.34
N ALA A 566 21.88 10.53 0.64
CA ALA A 566 23.05 10.16 1.42
C ALA A 566 22.77 8.99 2.36
N PHE A 567 21.60 9.00 3.04
CA PHE A 567 21.13 7.88 3.83
C PHE A 567 21.07 6.59 3.00
N ALA A 568 20.47 6.63 1.81
CA ALA A 568 20.33 5.45 0.95
C ALA A 568 21.69 4.89 0.53
N THR A 569 22.68 5.76 0.27
CA THR A 569 24.04 5.35 -0.05
C THR A 569 24.71 4.65 1.13
N ALA A 570 24.60 5.21 2.34
CA ALA A 570 25.15 4.61 3.55
C ALA A 570 24.49 3.26 3.88
N ALA A 571 23.15 3.20 3.81
CA ALA A 571 22.39 1.99 4.06
C ALA A 571 22.67 0.88 3.03
N LEU A 572 22.91 1.22 1.76
CA LEU A 572 23.34 0.26 0.74
C LEU A 572 24.75 -0.27 1.03
N ALA A 573 25.67 0.55 1.54
CA ALA A 573 27.00 0.11 1.93
C ALA A 573 26.93 -0.90 3.10
N GLU A 574 26.10 -0.65 4.12
CA GLU A 574 25.85 -1.61 5.21
C GLU A 574 25.27 -2.93 4.70
N ARG A 575 24.28 -2.88 3.80
CA ARG A 575 23.68 -4.10 3.20
C ARG A 575 24.68 -4.88 2.35
N HIS A 576 25.56 -4.19 1.64
CA HIS A 576 26.62 -4.82 0.88
C HIS A 576 27.59 -5.58 1.79
N ALA A 577 28.04 -4.96 2.86
CA ALA A 577 28.94 -5.56 3.84
C ALA A 577 28.32 -6.79 4.53
N ALA A 578 26.99 -6.75 4.79
CA ALA A 578 26.24 -7.81 5.44
C ALA A 578 25.64 -8.85 4.46
N LEU A 579 25.93 -8.76 3.16
CA LEU A 579 25.37 -9.62 2.11
C LEU A 579 23.83 -9.74 2.17
N LEU A 580 23.17 -8.60 2.37
CA LEU A 580 21.70 -8.49 2.42
C LEU A 580 21.14 -7.97 1.09
N PRO A 581 19.85 -8.17 0.76
CA PRO A 581 19.23 -7.59 -0.41
C PRO A 581 19.44 -6.05 -0.51
N PRO A 582 19.84 -5.53 -1.70
CA PRO A 582 19.80 -6.15 -3.02
C PRO A 582 21.05 -6.93 -3.44
N PHE A 583 22.03 -7.13 -2.56
CA PHE A 583 23.31 -7.82 -2.86
C PHE A 583 23.22 -9.33 -2.68
N ALA A 584 22.18 -9.81 -2.00
CA ALA A 584 21.78 -11.21 -1.96
C ALA A 584 20.30 -11.36 -2.36
N HIS A 585 19.87 -12.60 -2.60
CA HIS A 585 18.50 -12.95 -2.96
C HIS A 585 17.97 -13.95 -1.95
N GLN A 586 16.73 -13.76 -1.50
CA GLN A 586 16.17 -14.52 -0.39
C GLN A 586 14.83 -15.17 -0.76
N ALA A 587 14.58 -16.33 -0.19
CA ALA A 587 13.26 -16.96 -0.15
C ALA A 587 12.99 -17.48 1.26
N LEU A 588 11.79 -17.25 1.77
CA LEU A 588 11.40 -17.59 3.13
C LEU A 588 10.31 -18.65 3.13
N LEU A 589 10.65 -19.85 3.61
CA LEU A 589 9.68 -20.92 3.87
C LEU A 589 9.09 -20.72 5.27
N ARG A 590 7.78 -20.53 5.35
CA ARG A 590 7.03 -20.42 6.61
C ARG A 590 6.16 -21.65 6.82
N ALA A 591 6.11 -22.14 8.05
CA ALA A 591 5.21 -23.22 8.47
C ALA A 591 4.34 -22.75 9.64
N GLU A 592 3.06 -23.12 9.63
CA GLU A 592 2.08 -22.83 10.68
C GLU A 592 1.35 -24.13 11.08
N ALA A 593 1.34 -24.45 12.38
CA ALA A 593 0.72 -25.66 12.90
C ALA A 593 -0.01 -25.42 14.23
N ALA A 594 -0.70 -26.44 14.73
CA ALA A 594 -1.36 -26.38 16.03
C ALA A 594 -0.35 -26.31 17.20
N THR A 595 0.84 -26.91 17.02
CA THR A 595 1.94 -26.87 18.00
C THR A 595 3.23 -26.36 17.35
N ALA A 596 4.15 -25.86 18.19
CA ALA A 596 5.46 -25.37 17.73
C ALA A 596 6.33 -26.51 17.19
N GLU A 597 6.22 -27.70 17.79
CA GLU A 597 6.95 -28.90 17.42
C GLU A 597 6.57 -29.34 15.98
N GLN A 598 5.27 -29.35 15.64
CA GLN A 598 4.79 -29.71 14.29
C GLN A 598 5.31 -28.73 13.23
N ALA A 599 5.23 -27.40 13.49
CA ALA A 599 5.75 -26.41 12.57
C ALA A 599 7.25 -26.56 12.34
N THR A 600 8.02 -26.78 13.42
CA THR A 600 9.47 -26.95 13.34
C THR A 600 9.86 -28.30 12.70
N ALA A 601 9.12 -29.38 12.99
CA ALA A 601 9.37 -30.70 12.39
C ALA A 601 9.21 -30.66 10.87
N PHE A 602 8.17 -30.01 10.36
CA PHE A 602 7.99 -29.82 8.91
C PHE A 602 9.19 -29.07 8.29
N LEU A 603 9.66 -28.00 8.91
CA LEU A 603 10.81 -27.24 8.40
C LEU A 603 12.12 -28.04 8.47
N ARG A 604 12.29 -28.94 9.45
CA ARG A 604 13.44 -29.86 9.51
C ARG A 604 13.40 -30.87 8.36
N VAL A 605 12.22 -31.38 8.03
CA VAL A 605 12.06 -32.22 6.83
C VAL A 605 12.41 -31.41 5.57
N GLY A 606 11.90 -30.19 5.47
CA GLY A 606 12.25 -29.28 4.37
C GLY A 606 13.75 -29.01 4.28
N LEU A 607 14.44 -28.83 5.41
CA LEU A 607 15.88 -28.66 5.48
C LEU A 607 16.62 -29.93 5.01
N ALA A 608 16.24 -31.13 5.48
CA ALA A 608 16.84 -32.36 5.07
C ALA A 608 16.68 -32.64 3.57
N LEU A 609 15.54 -32.26 2.97
CA LEU A 609 15.33 -32.33 1.51
C LEU A 609 16.18 -31.30 0.75
N ALA A 610 16.51 -30.17 1.39
CA ALA A 610 17.32 -29.13 0.80
C ALA A 610 18.82 -29.42 0.80
N GLU A 611 19.37 -30.02 1.88
CA GLU A 611 20.80 -30.22 2.09
C GLU A 611 21.53 -30.91 0.90
N PRO A 612 21.01 -31.95 0.25
CA PRO A 612 21.69 -32.59 -0.87
C PRO A 612 21.81 -31.71 -2.14
N ILE A 613 21.00 -30.67 -2.25
CA ILE A 613 20.89 -29.80 -3.43
C ILE A 613 21.29 -28.33 -3.13
N ALA A 614 21.76 -28.02 -1.92
CA ALA A 614 22.00 -26.68 -1.43
C ALA A 614 23.41 -26.13 -1.74
N ALA A 615 24.14 -26.69 -2.70
CA ALA A 615 25.56 -26.36 -2.96
C ALA A 615 25.84 -24.83 -3.15
N ASP A 616 24.84 -24.09 -3.64
CA ASP A 616 24.98 -22.67 -4.00
C ASP A 616 24.11 -21.72 -3.15
N VAL A 617 23.49 -22.21 -2.08
CA VAL A 617 22.59 -21.43 -1.21
C VAL A 617 22.91 -21.67 0.26
N GLU A 618 22.64 -20.68 1.08
CA GLU A 618 22.67 -20.79 2.54
C GLU A 618 21.27 -21.08 3.07
N LEU A 619 21.19 -22.01 4.04
CA LEU A 619 19.96 -22.38 4.73
C LEU A 619 20.06 -21.93 6.18
N LEU A 620 19.24 -20.95 6.57
CA LEU A 620 19.26 -20.29 7.87
C LEU A 620 17.99 -20.63 8.67
N GLY A 621 18.16 -21.36 9.75
CA GLY A 621 17.09 -21.90 10.56
C GLY A 621 17.02 -23.44 10.51
N PRO A 622 15.88 -24.08 10.85
CA PRO A 622 14.57 -23.47 11.20
C PRO A 622 14.58 -22.72 12.54
N ALA A 623 13.89 -21.61 12.59
CA ALA A 623 13.72 -20.80 13.79
C ALA A 623 12.24 -20.45 14.02
N PRO A 624 11.81 -20.21 15.28
CA PRO A 624 10.49 -19.65 15.57
C PRO A 624 10.31 -18.31 14.85
N ALA A 625 9.10 -18.03 14.33
CA ALA A 625 8.81 -16.71 13.78
C ALA A 625 8.82 -15.63 14.89
N PRO A 626 9.13 -14.34 14.60
CA PRO A 626 9.10 -13.25 15.56
C PRO A 626 7.76 -13.13 16.31
N MET A 627 6.66 -13.40 15.62
CA MET A 627 5.35 -13.64 16.25
C MET A 627 5.08 -15.14 16.21
N GLU A 628 5.56 -15.83 17.23
CA GLU A 628 5.54 -17.30 17.29
C GLU A 628 4.13 -17.89 17.27
N ARG A 629 3.12 -17.17 17.81
CA ARG A 629 1.73 -17.64 17.81
C ARG A 629 0.79 -16.55 17.29
N ARG A 630 0.04 -16.90 16.23
CA ARG A 630 -0.97 -16.01 15.64
C ARG A 630 -2.26 -16.80 15.42
N ALA A 631 -3.40 -16.24 15.81
CA ALA A 631 -4.72 -16.86 15.65
C ALA A 631 -4.79 -18.33 16.10
N GLY A 632 -4.12 -18.65 17.22
CA GLY A 632 -4.10 -20.00 17.80
C GLY A 632 -3.08 -20.96 17.17
N ARG A 633 -2.37 -20.57 16.11
CA ARG A 633 -1.36 -21.41 15.43
C ARG A 633 0.06 -20.95 15.75
N TYR A 634 0.97 -21.91 15.88
CA TYR A 634 2.41 -21.66 16.03
C TYR A 634 3.07 -21.55 14.68
N ARG A 635 4.09 -20.70 14.59
CA ARG A 635 4.77 -20.33 13.36
C ARG A 635 6.27 -20.51 13.50
N ALA A 636 6.87 -21.14 12.51
CA ALA A 636 8.32 -21.25 12.35
C ALA A 636 8.73 -20.92 10.92
N GLN A 637 10.01 -20.66 10.70
CA GLN A 637 10.54 -20.21 9.41
C GLN A 637 11.92 -20.78 9.12
N LEU A 638 12.21 -20.94 7.82
CA LEU A 638 13.52 -21.30 7.27
C LEU A 638 13.83 -20.31 6.13
N LEU A 639 14.93 -19.57 6.26
CA LEU A 639 15.37 -18.62 5.25
C LEU A 639 16.39 -19.29 4.34
N VAL A 640 16.20 -19.14 3.04
CA VAL A 640 17.14 -19.55 1.98
C VAL A 640 17.74 -18.31 1.37
N GLN A 641 19.06 -18.22 1.30
CA GLN A 641 19.78 -17.08 0.74
C GLN A 641 20.81 -17.52 -0.31
N ALA A 642 20.97 -16.73 -1.36
CA ALA A 642 22.00 -16.90 -2.38
C ALA A 642 22.56 -15.56 -2.86
N ALA A 643 23.84 -15.52 -3.19
CA ALA A 643 24.49 -14.33 -3.75
C ALA A 643 23.96 -13.98 -5.16
N GLN A 644 23.44 -14.94 -5.89
CA GLN A 644 22.95 -14.76 -7.25
C GLN A 644 21.50 -15.26 -7.38
N ARG A 645 20.64 -14.45 -8.02
CA ARG A 645 19.23 -14.79 -8.27
C ARG A 645 19.06 -16.12 -9.00
N GLN A 646 19.88 -16.37 -10.00
CA GLN A 646 19.82 -17.62 -10.78
C GLN A 646 20.09 -18.86 -9.92
N ARG A 647 21.01 -18.77 -8.96
CA ARG A 647 21.32 -19.89 -8.04
C ARG A 647 20.14 -20.16 -7.11
N LEU A 648 19.53 -19.12 -6.55
CA LEU A 648 18.32 -19.24 -5.74
C LEU A 648 17.20 -19.93 -6.53
N HIS A 649 16.90 -19.47 -7.74
CA HIS A 649 15.79 -20.06 -8.52
C HIS A 649 16.07 -21.47 -8.98
N ARG A 650 17.31 -21.82 -9.38
CA ARG A 650 17.69 -23.24 -9.69
C ARG A 650 17.46 -24.14 -8.49
N PHE A 651 17.86 -23.69 -7.31
CA PHE A 651 17.60 -24.41 -6.07
C PHE A 651 16.09 -24.58 -5.82
N LEU A 652 15.32 -23.51 -5.91
CA LEU A 652 13.87 -23.53 -5.69
C LEU A 652 13.15 -24.41 -6.72
N ASP A 653 13.58 -24.45 -7.97
CA ASP A 653 13.03 -25.31 -9.02
C ASP A 653 13.13 -26.81 -8.65
N LEU A 654 14.19 -27.20 -7.94
CA LEU A 654 14.39 -28.58 -7.46
C LEU A 654 13.69 -28.83 -6.12
N TRP A 655 13.77 -27.86 -5.20
CA TRP A 655 13.32 -28.03 -3.82
C TRP A 655 11.80 -27.97 -3.66
N VAL A 656 11.14 -26.99 -4.32
CA VAL A 656 9.69 -26.80 -4.17
C VAL A 656 8.86 -28.01 -4.59
N PRO A 657 9.17 -28.74 -5.68
CA PRO A 657 8.49 -29.99 -6.00
C PRO A 657 8.65 -31.08 -4.91
N LEU A 658 9.82 -31.16 -4.25
CA LEU A 658 10.05 -32.10 -3.15
C LEU A 658 9.17 -31.74 -1.93
N LEU A 659 9.06 -30.46 -1.60
CA LEU A 659 8.16 -29.99 -0.54
C LEU A 659 6.68 -30.30 -0.83
N TRP A 660 6.25 -30.22 -2.10
CA TRP A 660 4.89 -30.57 -2.50
C TRP A 660 4.64 -32.10 -2.50
N ALA A 661 5.67 -32.88 -2.78
CA ALA A 661 5.59 -34.35 -2.76
C ALA A 661 5.53 -34.91 -1.33
N GLU A 662 6.12 -34.15 -0.39
CA GLU A 662 6.09 -34.51 1.04
C GLU A 662 4.66 -34.40 1.57
N ARG A 663 4.05 -35.53 1.86
CA ARG A 663 2.73 -35.60 2.49
C ARG A 663 2.83 -35.40 4.00
N GLY A 664 3.39 -34.29 4.43
CA GLY A 664 3.51 -33.96 5.84
C GLY A 664 2.15 -33.98 6.56
N ASP A 665 2.19 -33.92 7.90
CA ASP A 665 1.01 -33.88 8.77
C ASP A 665 -0.03 -32.92 8.20
N ARG A 666 -1.26 -33.39 7.97
CA ARG A 666 -2.39 -32.62 7.42
C ARG A 666 -2.72 -31.34 8.22
N GLY A 667 -2.14 -31.22 9.42
CA GLY A 667 -2.27 -30.07 10.32
C GLY A 667 -1.35 -28.89 10.00
N VAL A 668 -0.28 -29.09 9.20
CA VAL A 668 0.69 -28.03 8.87
C VAL A 668 0.28 -27.28 7.61
N ARG A 669 0.25 -25.94 7.70
CA ARG A 669 0.13 -25.05 6.56
C ARG A 669 1.50 -24.43 6.29
N TRP A 670 1.95 -24.45 5.06
CA TRP A 670 3.21 -23.84 4.68
C TRP A 670 3.07 -22.89 3.50
N SER A 671 4.03 -22.01 3.36
CA SER A 671 4.07 -21.06 2.26
C SER A 671 5.51 -20.63 1.98
N LEU A 672 5.83 -20.46 0.69
CA LEU A 672 7.08 -19.90 0.23
C LEU A 672 6.88 -18.45 -0.18
N ASP A 673 7.81 -17.59 0.25
CA ASP A 673 7.83 -16.15 -0.07
C ASP A 673 9.18 -15.82 -0.72
N VAL A 674 9.19 -15.63 -2.03
CA VAL A 674 10.37 -15.21 -2.79
C VAL A 674 10.48 -13.68 -2.73
N ASP A 675 11.68 -13.17 -2.47
CA ASP A 675 11.96 -11.76 -2.19
C ASP A 675 11.05 -11.22 -1.06
N PRO A 676 11.17 -11.77 0.17
CA PRO A 676 10.33 -11.36 1.28
C PRO A 676 10.59 -9.90 1.65
N MET A 677 9.51 -9.15 1.85
CA MET A 677 9.58 -7.77 2.35
C MET A 677 9.59 -7.71 3.88
N GLU A 678 9.23 -8.81 4.53
CA GLU A 678 9.16 -8.94 5.98
C GLU A 678 9.65 -10.34 6.38
N LEU A 679 10.55 -10.40 7.35
CA LEU A 679 11.08 -11.65 7.89
C LEU A 679 10.32 -12.13 9.14
N TYR A 680 9.14 -11.55 9.42
CA TYR A 680 8.30 -11.88 10.59
C TYR A 680 6.86 -12.29 10.24
#